data_b3311e41fd7e24aafe57f667c51598f8
#
_entry.id   b3311e41fd7e24aafe57f667c51598f8
#
_cell.length_a   1.000
_cell.length_b   1.000
_cell.length_c   1.000
_cell.angle_alpha   90.00
_cell.angle_beta   90.00
_cell.angle_gamma   90.00
#
_symmetry.space_group_name_H-M   'P 1'
#
loop_
_entity.id
_entity.type
_entity.pdbx_description
1 polymer ?
#
loop_
_entity_poly.entity_id
_entity_poly.type
_entity_poly.pdbx_seq_one_letter_code
_entity_poly.pdbx_strand_id
1 'polypeptide(L)'
;MPSYVLVKDNKLVKDGSPDGRIAFDVDGTTLTVRDVIEGEEMEFRVDREPDLSSALPELFPSPVDDAVSFETESLVMPDYASIVFRDVNGDHVARHSDSIELERGSYCIEVNGVTKTLIRVTDVEIAATGDGDPGPITISFDRPRTVSVGARSFHTRPEATITVPDDPVALTEVVSLLGSSIKEFSPERSWPTLRGYPPRIERGDSLDVPSPLSVPDTGVEVVVRPTYADVYRLSTLSYYLGARMVTGDAPAIRLDTGYEERLPIEGEALEERVTELFRTWFFLDTLARTEGYVPSDRYEYDAVGPDLPFYPPNLADQSMSERLMEYLEVDPETVEPHLPAWPTEAVLRPVSASAELLPHLAHVLAPVRVRGDADPSASDAPVGIATSPQAAADLSAFGPSNTSSGPGKTALSRSSRVPSPDADPIPAGASVISPDAYENRLRRQIPERGTLSVAFLFEDEKRARSVRGSMVEPAELDGIGSLDVIGSPSRDAVVETLSDPDLDIVFCGASVTAGITEADGSLRLNGRDEAPKLNVFEGTRNTAAGVDAVERGGAGAIHLSDSVSPERLRTMIGLLTGGSPIGVATQLSLRDGPVTARYVGDPSTAVAVDRGLPTQLYSCHSQADDTYRVGCRSFLSTEGLIGGEYRFTGVFIDRKSFLIGTSVEAGTTDASGVLEIHSEKSPVLEFSDELVLWSDDLSPDEITAMARSRRSDVRSTESACETSPED
;
A
#
# COMPACT_ATOMS: atom_id res chain seq x y z
N MET A 1 -23.80 -19.32 20.37
CA MET A 1 -24.57 -18.22 19.74
C MET A 1 -24.30 -16.99 20.59
N PRO A 2 -23.77 -15.91 20.04
CA PRO A 2 -23.66 -14.66 20.76
C PRO A 2 -25.09 -14.17 21.08
N SER A 3 -25.32 -13.84 22.34
CA SER A 3 -26.61 -13.29 22.80
C SER A 3 -26.58 -11.78 22.60
N TYR A 4 -27.59 -11.23 21.95
CA TYR A 4 -27.78 -9.79 21.84
C TYR A 4 -28.75 -9.32 22.93
N VAL A 5 -28.47 -8.20 23.56
CA VAL A 5 -29.36 -7.55 24.53
C VAL A 5 -29.88 -6.26 23.92
N LEU A 6 -31.16 -6.12 23.82
CA LEU A 6 -31.84 -4.84 23.47
C LEU A 6 -31.62 -3.84 24.62
N VAL A 7 -30.86 -2.80 24.37
CA VAL A 7 -30.75 -1.66 25.28
C VAL A 7 -31.88 -0.67 24.97
N LYS A 8 -32.29 0.09 25.97
CA LYS A 8 -33.51 0.96 26.04
C LYS A 8 -33.68 1.96 24.88
N ASP A 9 -32.74 2.07 23.96
CA ASP A 9 -32.75 3.03 22.84
C ASP A 9 -32.64 2.34 21.47
N ASN A 10 -33.25 1.16 21.29
CA ASN A 10 -33.22 0.38 20.04
C ASN A 10 -31.80 0.06 19.48
N LYS A 11 -30.80 -0.04 20.35
CA LYS A 11 -29.47 -0.48 19.98
C LYS A 11 -29.34 -1.98 20.19
N LEU A 12 -29.03 -2.71 19.11
CA LEU A 12 -28.55 -4.09 19.22
C LEU A 12 -27.05 -4.05 19.54
N VAL A 13 -26.70 -4.32 20.79
CA VAL A 13 -25.32 -4.47 21.24
C VAL A 13 -25.08 -5.94 21.55
N LYS A 14 -24.01 -6.52 21.06
CA LYS A 14 -23.55 -7.84 21.49
C LYS A 14 -23.37 -7.87 22.99
N ASP A 15 -23.94 -8.87 23.67
CA ASP A 15 -23.94 -8.99 25.12
C ASP A 15 -22.47 -9.04 25.65
N GLY A 16 -22.09 -7.97 26.30
CA GLY A 16 -20.90 -7.91 27.16
C GLY A 16 -19.55 -7.64 26.49
N SER A 17 -19.51 -7.28 25.21
CA SER A 17 -18.23 -6.98 24.56
C SER A 17 -18.32 -5.78 23.61
N PRO A 18 -17.38 -4.82 23.69
CA PRO A 18 -17.13 -3.86 22.60
C PRO A 18 -16.46 -4.53 21.38
N ASP A 19 -16.50 -5.85 21.28
CA ASP A 19 -15.64 -6.69 20.45
C ASP A 19 -16.14 -6.93 19.00
N GLY A 20 -17.21 -6.27 18.56
CA GLY A 20 -17.64 -6.35 17.15
C GLY A 20 -16.88 -5.33 16.29
N ARG A 21 -16.35 -5.77 15.15
CA ARG A 21 -15.74 -4.86 14.14
C ARG A 21 -16.78 -3.96 13.48
N ILE A 22 -18.04 -4.44 13.40
CA ILE A 22 -19.19 -3.73 12.83
C ILE A 22 -20.28 -3.64 13.90
N ALA A 23 -20.97 -2.51 13.91
CA ALA A 23 -22.18 -2.30 14.72
C ALA A 23 -23.32 -1.76 13.83
N PHE A 24 -24.57 -2.10 14.22
CA PHE A 24 -25.79 -1.63 13.54
C PHE A 24 -26.63 -0.84 14.54
N ASP A 25 -26.93 0.40 14.22
CA ASP A 25 -27.77 1.30 15.01
C ASP A 25 -29.01 1.73 14.22
N VAL A 26 -30.15 1.99 14.89
CA VAL A 26 -31.38 2.46 14.28
C VAL A 26 -31.83 3.75 14.95
N ASP A 27 -32.10 4.76 14.13
CA ASP A 27 -32.77 6.00 14.57
C ASP A 27 -33.94 6.33 13.62
N GLY A 28 -35.16 6.07 14.07
CA GLY A 28 -36.36 6.18 13.25
C GLY A 28 -36.28 5.31 11.98
N THR A 29 -36.22 5.92 10.82
CA THR A 29 -36.10 5.22 9.53
C THR A 29 -34.68 5.16 9.00
N THR A 30 -33.67 5.49 9.80
CA THR A 30 -32.25 5.41 9.42
C THR A 30 -31.61 4.21 10.06
N LEU A 31 -31.01 3.34 9.24
CA LEU A 31 -30.11 2.29 9.65
C LEU A 31 -28.69 2.80 9.47
N THR A 32 -27.90 2.85 10.55
CA THR A 32 -26.49 3.21 10.52
C THR A 32 -25.65 1.94 10.65
N VAL A 33 -24.78 1.72 9.69
CA VAL A 33 -23.72 0.71 9.73
C VAL A 33 -22.43 1.40 10.15
N ARG A 34 -21.92 1.03 11.33
CA ARG A 34 -20.69 1.63 11.89
C ARG A 34 -19.54 0.64 11.82
N ASP A 35 -18.45 1.07 11.19
CA ASP A 35 -17.14 0.42 11.33
C ASP A 35 -16.47 0.89 12.62
N VAL A 36 -16.36 -0.01 13.59
CA VAL A 36 -15.84 0.31 14.93
C VAL A 36 -14.32 0.53 14.90
N ILE A 37 -13.60 -0.15 13.99
CA ILE A 37 -12.15 -0.02 13.86
C ILE A 37 -11.79 1.29 13.17
N GLU A 38 -12.45 1.60 12.06
CA GLU A 38 -12.17 2.80 11.27
C GLU A 38 -12.79 4.06 11.90
N GLY A 39 -13.86 3.91 12.69
CA GLY A 39 -14.63 5.01 13.23
C GLY A 39 -15.56 5.67 12.19
N GLU A 40 -15.86 4.96 11.10
CA GLU A 40 -16.66 5.44 9.98
C GLU A 40 -18.10 4.93 10.08
N GLU A 41 -19.05 5.73 9.56
CA GLU A 41 -20.47 5.42 9.58
C GLU A 41 -21.08 5.54 8.17
N MET A 42 -21.92 4.57 7.80
CA MET A 42 -22.70 4.57 6.57
C MET A 42 -24.17 4.49 6.89
N GLU A 43 -24.96 5.46 6.41
CA GLU A 43 -26.39 5.56 6.69
C GLU A 43 -27.24 5.11 5.50
N PHE A 44 -28.27 4.31 5.81
CA PHE A 44 -29.30 3.87 4.86
C PHE A 44 -30.66 4.35 5.37
N ARG A 45 -31.45 5.01 4.51
CA ARG A 45 -32.84 5.33 4.87
C ARG A 45 -33.75 4.24 4.34
N VAL A 46 -34.71 3.85 5.15
CA VAL A 46 -35.73 2.83 4.84
C VAL A 46 -37.14 3.39 4.94
N ASP A 47 -38.13 2.71 4.36
CA ASP A 47 -39.53 3.16 4.31
C ASP A 47 -40.23 3.15 5.68
N ARG A 48 -39.72 2.38 6.63
CA ARG A 48 -40.25 2.24 8.01
C ARG A 48 -39.12 1.98 9.00
N GLU A 49 -39.38 2.23 10.28
CA GLU A 49 -38.42 1.89 11.35
C GLU A 49 -38.10 0.38 11.30
N PRO A 50 -36.83 -0.01 11.11
CA PRO A 50 -36.44 -1.41 10.98
C PRO A 50 -36.42 -2.12 12.33
N ASP A 51 -37.08 -3.28 12.43
CA ASP A 51 -36.95 -4.20 13.56
C ASP A 51 -35.84 -5.21 13.29
N LEU A 52 -34.66 -4.90 13.84
CA LEU A 52 -33.43 -5.67 13.53
C LEU A 52 -33.44 -7.04 14.21
N SER A 53 -33.11 -8.06 13.43
CA SER A 53 -32.79 -9.41 13.91
C SER A 53 -31.42 -9.81 13.42
N SER A 54 -30.73 -10.65 14.18
CA SER A 54 -29.41 -11.18 13.77
C SER A 54 -29.56 -12.02 12.49
N ALA A 55 -28.64 -11.82 11.55
CA ALA A 55 -28.50 -12.65 10.36
C ALA A 55 -27.16 -13.39 10.37
N LEU A 56 -27.07 -14.47 9.59
CA LEU A 56 -25.86 -15.29 9.50
C LEU A 56 -24.87 -14.69 8.47
N PRO A 57 -23.63 -14.42 8.83
CA PRO A 57 -22.59 -13.93 7.89
C PRO A 57 -22.40 -14.83 6.66
N GLU A 58 -22.59 -16.14 6.81
CA GLU A 58 -22.45 -17.15 5.74
C GLU A 58 -23.54 -17.04 4.65
N LEU A 59 -24.53 -16.17 4.81
CA LEU A 59 -25.53 -15.89 3.77
C LEU A 59 -24.97 -15.04 2.61
N PHE A 60 -23.84 -14.42 2.78
CA PHE A 60 -23.27 -13.50 1.80
C PHE A 60 -22.20 -14.18 0.94
N PRO A 61 -22.06 -13.79 -0.35
CA PRO A 61 -21.10 -14.41 -1.27
C PRO A 61 -19.64 -14.06 -0.95
N SER A 62 -19.40 -13.06 -0.11
CA SER A 62 -18.06 -12.71 0.37
C SER A 62 -18.09 -12.44 1.89
N PRO A 63 -16.97 -12.56 2.61
CA PRO A 63 -16.92 -12.41 4.06
C PRO A 63 -17.50 -11.08 4.55
N VAL A 64 -18.31 -11.14 5.61
CA VAL A 64 -18.76 -10.00 6.42
C VAL A 64 -18.45 -10.24 7.89
N ASP A 65 -18.18 -9.16 8.63
CA ASP A 65 -17.83 -9.26 10.05
C ASP A 65 -19.06 -9.44 10.94
N ASP A 66 -20.21 -8.83 10.54
CA ASP A 66 -21.50 -9.02 11.22
C ASP A 66 -22.68 -8.74 10.26
N ALA A 67 -23.87 -9.21 10.61
CA ALA A 67 -25.06 -9.07 9.77
C ALA A 67 -26.36 -8.98 10.57
N VAL A 68 -27.32 -8.22 10.02
CA VAL A 68 -28.69 -8.08 10.54
C VAL A 68 -29.72 -8.29 9.42
N SER A 69 -30.97 -8.55 9.78
CA SER A 69 -32.08 -8.63 8.85
C SER A 69 -33.31 -7.87 9.37
N PHE A 70 -34.07 -7.30 8.44
CA PHE A 70 -35.30 -6.58 8.72
C PHE A 70 -36.21 -6.54 7.47
N GLU A 71 -37.44 -6.05 7.60
CA GLU A 71 -38.40 -5.93 6.50
C GLU A 71 -38.48 -4.48 5.99
N THR A 72 -38.37 -4.30 4.66
CA THR A 72 -38.49 -2.99 4.00
C THR A 72 -39.03 -3.12 2.56
N GLU A 73 -39.62 -2.03 2.02
CA GLU A 73 -39.98 -1.90 0.60
C GLU A 73 -38.95 -1.10 -0.19
N SER A 74 -38.12 -0.29 0.47
CA SER A 74 -37.14 0.52 -0.20
C SER A 74 -35.95 0.85 0.70
N LEU A 75 -34.79 1.12 0.03
CA LEU A 75 -33.56 1.57 0.64
C LEU A 75 -33.03 2.77 -0.14
N VAL A 76 -32.71 3.86 0.55
CA VAL A 76 -31.99 4.99 -0.02
C VAL A 76 -30.54 4.87 0.40
N MET A 77 -29.67 4.78 -0.60
CA MET A 77 -28.23 4.61 -0.42
C MET A 77 -27.52 5.95 -0.22
N PRO A 78 -26.34 5.98 0.43
CA PRO A 78 -25.49 7.17 0.45
C PRO A 78 -25.14 7.64 -0.96
N ASP A 79 -25.07 8.95 -1.17
CA ASP A 79 -24.78 9.58 -2.47
C ASP A 79 -23.33 9.38 -2.95
N TYR A 80 -22.42 9.08 -2.02
CA TYR A 80 -21.02 8.81 -2.30
C TYR A 80 -20.71 7.32 -2.58
N ALA A 81 -21.69 6.42 -2.40
CA ALA A 81 -21.43 4.98 -2.51
C ALA A 81 -21.59 4.47 -3.94
N SER A 82 -20.68 3.62 -4.37
CA SER A 82 -20.79 2.88 -5.62
C SER A 82 -21.58 1.59 -5.42
N ILE A 83 -22.58 1.31 -6.28
CA ILE A 83 -23.49 0.18 -6.15
C ILE A 83 -23.30 -0.81 -7.30
N VAL A 84 -23.13 -2.09 -6.93
CA VAL A 84 -23.03 -3.21 -7.88
C VAL A 84 -24.07 -4.28 -7.50
N PHE A 85 -24.85 -4.71 -8.47
CA PHE A 85 -25.81 -5.81 -8.31
C PHE A 85 -25.15 -7.11 -8.72
N ARG A 86 -25.22 -8.10 -7.84
CA ARG A 86 -24.72 -9.45 -8.04
C ARG A 86 -25.83 -10.47 -7.85
N ASP A 87 -25.67 -11.65 -8.43
CA ASP A 87 -26.54 -12.78 -8.08
C ASP A 87 -26.16 -13.37 -6.70
N VAL A 88 -26.83 -14.42 -6.30
CA VAL A 88 -26.56 -15.09 -5.01
C VAL A 88 -25.22 -15.79 -4.92
N ASN A 89 -24.57 -16.06 -6.06
CA ASN A 89 -23.25 -16.68 -6.13
C ASN A 89 -22.14 -15.63 -6.15
N GLY A 90 -22.49 -14.34 -6.28
CA GLY A 90 -21.54 -13.24 -6.36
C GLY A 90 -21.26 -12.78 -7.79
N ASP A 91 -21.85 -13.40 -8.80
CA ASP A 91 -21.62 -13.02 -10.20
C ASP A 91 -22.21 -11.64 -10.52
N HIS A 92 -21.50 -10.85 -11.30
CA HIS A 92 -21.91 -9.51 -11.67
C HIS A 92 -23.15 -9.53 -12.57
N VAL A 93 -24.21 -8.83 -12.14
CA VAL A 93 -25.44 -8.66 -12.90
C VAL A 93 -25.51 -7.26 -13.54
N ALA A 94 -25.31 -6.21 -12.78
CA ALA A 94 -25.34 -4.83 -13.23
C ALA A 94 -24.57 -3.89 -12.31
N ARG A 95 -24.16 -2.74 -12.85
CA ARG A 95 -23.61 -1.62 -12.08
C ARG A 95 -24.55 -0.42 -12.25
N HIS A 96 -24.85 0.26 -11.14
CA HIS A 96 -25.72 1.44 -11.24
C HIS A 96 -25.02 2.56 -12.01
N SER A 97 -25.69 3.07 -13.07
CA SER A 97 -25.24 4.23 -13.84
C SER A 97 -26.32 5.30 -13.98
N ASP A 98 -27.62 4.93 -14.08
CA ASP A 98 -28.75 5.87 -14.16
C ASP A 98 -30.02 5.27 -13.54
N SER A 99 -30.67 4.31 -14.22
CA SER A 99 -31.79 3.54 -13.73
C SER A 99 -31.63 2.08 -14.10
N ILE A 100 -31.97 1.18 -13.19
CA ILE A 100 -31.88 -0.25 -13.39
C ILE A 100 -33.20 -0.89 -13.00
N GLU A 101 -33.69 -1.79 -13.83
CA GLU A 101 -34.79 -2.69 -13.54
C GLU A 101 -34.27 -4.12 -13.63
N LEU A 102 -34.40 -4.89 -12.55
CA LEU A 102 -34.03 -6.30 -12.50
C LEU A 102 -35.28 -7.16 -12.35
N GLU A 103 -35.36 -8.20 -13.16
CA GLU A 103 -36.43 -9.19 -13.11
C GLU A 103 -36.47 -9.91 -11.76
N ARG A 104 -37.56 -10.66 -11.49
CA ARG A 104 -37.69 -11.44 -10.27
C ARG A 104 -36.57 -12.42 -10.10
N GLY A 105 -35.81 -12.25 -9.03
CA GLY A 105 -34.62 -13.02 -8.73
C GLY A 105 -34.16 -12.92 -7.28
N SER A 106 -33.00 -13.45 -7.01
CA SER A 106 -32.31 -13.31 -5.73
C SER A 106 -30.98 -12.62 -5.98
N TYR A 107 -30.73 -11.54 -5.22
CA TYR A 107 -29.63 -10.63 -5.48
C TYR A 107 -28.84 -10.36 -4.22
N CYS A 108 -27.55 -10.02 -4.41
CA CYS A 108 -26.69 -9.40 -3.46
C CYS A 108 -26.27 -8.02 -3.98
N ILE A 109 -26.71 -6.96 -3.30
CA ILE A 109 -26.38 -5.58 -3.64
C ILE A 109 -25.13 -5.20 -2.88
N GLU A 110 -24.06 -4.97 -3.61
CA GLU A 110 -22.76 -4.56 -3.07
C GLU A 110 -22.72 -3.03 -3.01
N VAL A 111 -22.55 -2.47 -1.81
CA VAL A 111 -22.43 -1.03 -1.56
C VAL A 111 -21.00 -0.76 -1.12
N ASN A 112 -20.26 -0.04 -1.96
CA ASN A 112 -18.88 0.33 -1.73
C ASN A 112 -18.83 1.80 -1.31
N GLY A 113 -18.59 2.05 -0.05
CA GLY A 113 -18.43 3.37 0.55
C GLY A 113 -17.35 3.33 1.62
N VAL A 114 -17.57 3.98 2.75
CA VAL A 114 -16.65 3.99 3.90
C VAL A 114 -16.56 2.63 4.61
N THR A 115 -17.54 1.75 4.38
CA THR A 115 -17.50 0.33 4.75
C THR A 115 -17.91 -0.53 3.56
N LYS A 116 -17.47 -1.78 3.53
CA LYS A 116 -17.96 -2.77 2.58
C LYS A 116 -19.28 -3.33 3.09
N THR A 117 -20.40 -2.94 2.46
CA THR A 117 -21.74 -3.41 2.86
C THR A 117 -22.35 -4.25 1.74
N LEU A 118 -22.98 -5.35 2.12
CA LEU A 118 -23.68 -6.29 1.25
C LEU A 118 -25.13 -6.40 1.69
N ILE A 119 -26.08 -6.23 0.77
CA ILE A 119 -27.51 -6.32 1.04
C ILE A 119 -28.07 -7.48 0.23
N ARG A 120 -28.47 -8.54 0.91
CA ARG A 120 -29.06 -9.73 0.28
C ARG A 120 -30.56 -9.68 0.33
N VAL A 121 -31.20 -9.95 -0.80
CA VAL A 121 -32.67 -10.04 -0.95
C VAL A 121 -33.03 -11.18 -1.89
N THR A 122 -34.16 -11.83 -1.63
CA THR A 122 -34.58 -13.02 -2.38
C THR A 122 -36.00 -12.89 -2.91
N ASP A 123 -36.28 -13.51 -4.06
CA ASP A 123 -37.57 -13.56 -4.74
C ASP A 123 -38.16 -12.15 -4.94
N VAL A 124 -37.42 -11.23 -5.55
CA VAL A 124 -37.73 -9.81 -5.65
C VAL A 124 -37.54 -9.30 -7.09
N GLU A 125 -38.37 -8.34 -7.50
CA GLU A 125 -38.09 -7.43 -8.62
C GLU A 125 -37.48 -6.15 -8.05
N ILE A 126 -36.43 -5.65 -8.64
CA ILE A 126 -35.70 -4.47 -8.15
C ILE A 126 -35.82 -3.36 -9.17
N ALA A 127 -36.20 -2.15 -8.70
CA ALA A 127 -36.04 -0.91 -9.45
C ALA A 127 -35.03 -0.02 -8.69
N ALA A 128 -33.94 0.38 -9.32
CA ALA A 128 -32.98 1.33 -8.77
C ALA A 128 -33.02 2.61 -9.60
N THR A 129 -33.19 3.75 -8.94
CA THR A 129 -33.22 5.07 -9.57
C THR A 129 -32.33 6.04 -8.81
N GLY A 130 -31.59 6.90 -9.54
CA GLY A 130 -30.77 7.97 -8.97
C GLY A 130 -31.25 9.34 -9.42
N ASP A 131 -31.05 10.36 -8.59
CA ASP A 131 -31.41 11.76 -8.87
C ASP A 131 -30.32 12.52 -9.66
N GLY A 132 -29.39 11.80 -10.29
CA GLY A 132 -28.24 12.36 -11.01
C GLY A 132 -26.89 12.01 -10.36
N ASP A 133 -25.80 12.43 -10.97
CA ASP A 133 -24.44 12.23 -10.45
C ASP A 133 -23.86 13.60 -9.99
N PRO A 134 -23.57 13.85 -8.68
CA PRO A 134 -23.90 13.00 -7.54
C PRO A 134 -25.34 13.16 -7.02
N GLY A 135 -25.96 12.07 -6.56
CA GLY A 135 -27.28 12.08 -5.95
C GLY A 135 -27.63 10.75 -5.28
N PRO A 136 -28.58 10.75 -4.31
CA PRO A 136 -28.94 9.53 -3.61
C PRO A 136 -29.59 8.52 -4.56
N ILE A 137 -29.23 7.26 -4.40
CA ILE A 137 -29.78 6.15 -5.17
C ILE A 137 -30.86 5.48 -4.33
N THR A 138 -32.06 5.38 -4.88
CA THR A 138 -33.19 4.68 -4.25
C THR A 138 -33.38 3.31 -4.89
N ILE A 139 -33.32 2.26 -4.08
CA ILE A 139 -33.61 0.88 -4.47
C ILE A 139 -35.01 0.54 -3.93
N SER A 140 -35.91 0.15 -4.82
CA SER A 140 -37.31 -0.22 -4.48
C SER A 140 -37.56 -1.68 -4.85
N PHE A 141 -38.36 -2.35 -4.02
CA PHE A 141 -38.78 -3.73 -4.21
C PHE A 141 -40.28 -3.77 -4.62
N ASP A 142 -40.69 -4.83 -5.32
CA ASP A 142 -42.06 -5.05 -5.77
C ASP A 142 -43.10 -5.11 -4.61
N ARG A 143 -42.62 -5.40 -3.39
CA ARG A 143 -43.42 -5.46 -2.13
C ARG A 143 -42.43 -5.50 -0.95
N PRO A 144 -42.95 -5.37 0.31
CA PRO A 144 -42.09 -5.53 1.48
C PRO A 144 -41.31 -6.86 1.43
N ARG A 145 -40.00 -6.81 1.70
CA ARG A 145 -39.11 -7.94 1.68
C ARG A 145 -38.23 -7.95 2.92
N THR A 146 -37.94 -9.16 3.40
CA THR A 146 -36.86 -9.33 4.35
C THR A 146 -35.55 -9.15 3.60
N VAL A 147 -34.82 -8.13 3.99
CA VAL A 147 -33.44 -7.91 3.53
C VAL A 147 -32.46 -8.31 4.63
N SER A 148 -31.32 -8.86 4.24
CA SER A 148 -30.20 -9.10 5.15
C SER A 148 -29.06 -8.16 4.78
N VAL A 149 -28.58 -7.38 5.75
CA VAL A 149 -27.50 -6.41 5.59
C VAL A 149 -26.30 -6.93 6.36
N GLY A 150 -25.24 -7.27 5.65
CA GLY A 150 -23.95 -7.64 6.22
C GLY A 150 -22.90 -6.59 5.91
N ALA A 151 -22.00 -6.33 6.83
CA ALA A 151 -20.93 -5.37 6.61
C ALA A 151 -19.58 -5.92 7.07
N ARG A 152 -18.52 -5.39 6.44
CA ARG A 152 -17.15 -5.73 6.74
C ARG A 152 -16.33 -4.46 6.89
N SER A 153 -15.56 -4.39 8.00
CA SER A 153 -14.54 -3.37 8.18
C SER A 153 -13.43 -3.50 7.13
N PHE A 154 -12.93 -2.39 6.63
CA PHE A 154 -11.69 -2.40 5.84
C PHE A 154 -10.48 -2.78 6.68
N HIS A 155 -10.54 -2.56 7.98
CA HIS A 155 -9.55 -2.98 8.96
C HIS A 155 -8.14 -2.48 8.59
N THR A 156 -8.04 -1.17 8.36
CA THR A 156 -6.79 -0.49 7.96
C THR A 156 -5.91 -0.11 9.15
N ARG A 157 -6.36 -0.41 10.39
CA ARG A 157 -5.70 -0.11 11.67
C ARG A 157 -5.68 -1.33 12.57
N PRO A 158 -4.68 -1.45 13.49
CA PRO A 158 -4.69 -2.50 14.50
C PRO A 158 -5.93 -2.43 15.40
N GLU A 159 -6.67 -3.53 15.52
CA GLU A 159 -7.85 -3.61 16.38
C GLU A 159 -7.52 -3.86 17.86
N ALA A 160 -6.32 -4.39 18.13
CA ALA A 160 -5.90 -4.76 19.48
C ALA A 160 -4.38 -4.59 19.64
N THR A 161 -3.93 -4.58 20.89
CA THR A 161 -2.51 -4.56 21.26
C THR A 161 -2.16 -5.78 22.09
N ILE A 162 -1.16 -6.54 21.66
CA ILE A 162 -0.60 -7.69 22.37
C ILE A 162 0.64 -7.23 23.10
N THR A 163 0.72 -7.48 24.41
CA THR A 163 1.94 -7.25 25.18
C THR A 163 2.80 -8.50 25.19
N VAL A 164 4.11 -8.37 24.91
CA VAL A 164 5.05 -9.49 24.85
C VAL A 164 6.28 -9.25 25.73
N PRO A 165 6.72 -10.24 26.55
CA PRO A 165 7.97 -10.14 27.31
C PRO A 165 9.19 -10.27 26.40
N ASP A 166 10.35 -9.91 26.94
CA ASP A 166 11.65 -10.08 26.25
C ASP A 166 12.06 -11.56 26.21
N ASP A 167 11.29 -12.35 25.44
CA ASP A 167 11.48 -13.79 25.24
C ASP A 167 11.10 -14.20 23.82
N PRO A 168 12.03 -14.72 23.00
CA PRO A 168 11.73 -15.17 21.65
C PRO A 168 10.74 -16.34 21.58
N VAL A 169 10.59 -17.13 22.67
CA VAL A 169 9.58 -18.22 22.70
C VAL A 169 8.18 -17.61 22.84
N ALA A 170 7.98 -16.66 23.74
CA ALA A 170 6.71 -15.95 23.85
C ALA A 170 6.35 -15.23 22.53
N LEU A 171 7.35 -14.69 21.84
CA LEU A 171 7.13 -14.02 20.55
C LEU A 171 6.64 -14.98 19.44
N THR A 172 6.94 -16.28 19.48
CA THR A 172 6.37 -17.23 18.51
C THR A 172 4.85 -17.35 18.65
N GLU A 173 4.33 -17.28 19.87
CA GLU A 173 2.88 -17.26 20.11
C GLU A 173 2.25 -15.98 19.56
N VAL A 174 2.88 -14.82 19.79
CA VAL A 174 2.42 -13.53 19.28
C VAL A 174 2.41 -13.48 17.76
N VAL A 175 3.46 -13.96 17.08
CA VAL A 175 3.50 -14.02 15.62
C VAL A 175 2.40 -14.91 15.06
N SER A 176 2.04 -16.01 15.73
CA SER A 176 0.91 -16.84 15.33
C SER A 176 -0.45 -16.11 15.37
N LEU A 177 -0.58 -15.10 16.24
CA LEU A 177 -1.79 -14.30 16.39
C LEU A 177 -1.92 -13.17 15.34
N LEU A 178 -0.84 -12.80 14.64
CA LEU A 178 -0.91 -11.74 13.63
C LEU A 178 -1.94 -12.06 12.54
N GLY A 179 -2.09 -13.34 12.17
CA GLY A 179 -3.06 -13.83 11.19
C GLY A 179 -4.53 -13.66 11.60
N SER A 180 -4.85 -13.29 12.85
CA SER A 180 -6.23 -13.04 13.32
C SER A 180 -6.93 -11.89 12.58
N SER A 181 -6.18 -11.00 11.92
CA SER A 181 -6.73 -9.93 11.11
C SER A 181 -7.23 -10.40 9.73
N ILE A 182 -6.75 -11.54 9.25
CA ILE A 182 -7.11 -12.08 7.93
C ILE A 182 -8.54 -12.62 7.99
N LYS A 183 -9.38 -12.18 7.05
CA LYS A 183 -10.82 -12.49 7.04
C LYS A 183 -11.12 -13.91 6.60
N GLU A 184 -10.28 -14.46 5.73
CA GLU A 184 -10.36 -15.84 5.25
C GLU A 184 -9.01 -16.31 4.69
N PHE A 185 -8.87 -17.64 4.53
CA PHE A 185 -7.61 -18.26 4.11
C PHE A 185 -7.71 -18.98 2.75
N SER A 186 -8.72 -18.66 1.93
CA SER A 186 -8.74 -18.98 0.51
C SER A 186 -7.71 -18.13 -0.26
N PRO A 187 -7.49 -18.32 -1.56
CA PRO A 187 -6.64 -17.45 -2.38
C PRO A 187 -7.05 -15.98 -2.36
N GLU A 188 -8.29 -15.68 -1.99
CA GLU A 188 -8.82 -14.32 -1.84
C GLU A 188 -8.07 -13.50 -0.79
N ARG A 189 -7.36 -14.13 0.17
CA ARG A 189 -6.46 -13.43 1.11
C ARG A 189 -5.40 -12.60 0.41
N SER A 190 -5.13 -12.86 -0.87
CA SER A 190 -4.24 -12.02 -1.67
C SER A 190 -4.82 -10.63 -1.96
N TRP A 191 -6.16 -10.40 -1.81
CA TRP A 191 -6.74 -9.06 -1.78
C TRP A 191 -6.35 -8.31 -0.51
N PRO A 192 -5.86 -7.04 -0.59
CA PRO A 192 -5.51 -6.25 0.58
C PRO A 192 -6.65 -6.12 1.61
N THR A 193 -7.87 -5.86 1.13
CA THR A 193 -9.06 -5.66 1.98
C THR A 193 -9.54 -6.90 2.73
N LEU A 194 -9.00 -8.09 2.40
CA LEU A 194 -9.28 -9.34 3.10
C LEU A 194 -8.17 -9.75 4.08
N ARG A 195 -7.04 -9.04 4.10
CA ARG A 195 -5.97 -9.31 5.08
C ARG A 195 -6.19 -8.59 6.41
N GLY A 196 -6.68 -7.36 6.38
CA GLY A 196 -6.77 -6.51 7.55
C GLY A 196 -5.40 -6.08 8.08
N TYR A 197 -5.39 -5.25 9.13
CA TYR A 197 -4.17 -4.84 9.80
C TYR A 197 -3.90 -5.76 11.00
N PRO A 198 -2.69 -6.34 11.13
CA PRO A 198 -2.35 -7.17 12.28
C PRO A 198 -2.47 -6.44 13.62
N PRO A 199 -2.73 -7.14 14.73
CA PRO A 199 -2.72 -6.54 16.06
C PRO A 199 -1.35 -5.95 16.38
N ARG A 200 -1.34 -4.80 17.10
CA ARG A 200 -0.12 -4.13 17.54
C ARG A 200 0.65 -5.01 18.52
N ILE A 201 1.96 -4.91 18.50
CA ILE A 201 2.84 -5.53 19.48
C ILE A 201 3.48 -4.43 20.32
N GLU A 202 3.38 -4.55 21.65
CA GLU A 202 4.09 -3.72 22.62
C GLU A 202 4.90 -4.61 23.56
N ARG A 203 6.08 -4.14 23.96
CA ARG A 203 6.91 -4.86 24.94
C ARG A 203 6.42 -4.60 26.37
N GLY A 204 6.48 -5.63 27.20
CA GLY A 204 6.12 -5.54 28.62
C GLY A 204 6.73 -6.66 29.44
N ASP A 205 6.29 -6.80 30.69
CA ASP A 205 6.86 -7.77 31.63
C ASP A 205 6.26 -9.18 31.50
N SER A 206 5.10 -9.31 30.86
CA SER A 206 4.38 -10.57 30.70
C SER A 206 3.60 -10.60 29.38
N LEU A 207 3.32 -11.80 28.88
CA LEU A 207 2.45 -12.00 27.74
C LEU A 207 1.01 -11.67 28.15
N ASP A 208 0.38 -10.75 27.42
CA ASP A 208 -1.05 -10.41 27.53
C ASP A 208 -1.66 -10.38 26.12
N VAL A 209 -2.64 -11.26 25.90
CA VAL A 209 -3.34 -11.43 24.63
C VAL A 209 -4.80 -11.05 24.83
N PRO A 210 -5.25 -9.92 24.28
CA PRO A 210 -6.66 -9.52 24.43
C PRO A 210 -7.59 -10.47 23.65
N SER A 211 -8.79 -10.70 24.23
CA SER A 211 -9.90 -11.29 23.49
C SER A 211 -10.38 -10.26 22.42
N PRO A 212 -10.77 -10.65 21.21
CA PRO A 212 -11.05 -12.00 20.71
C PRO A 212 -9.94 -12.63 19.86
N LEU A 213 -8.69 -12.15 19.95
CA LEU A 213 -7.59 -12.66 19.12
C LEU A 213 -7.41 -14.16 19.27
N SER A 214 -7.27 -14.86 18.16
CA SER A 214 -7.05 -16.30 18.11
C SER A 214 -6.10 -16.68 16.99
N VAL A 215 -5.34 -17.74 17.18
CA VAL A 215 -4.51 -18.31 16.12
C VAL A 215 -5.43 -18.95 15.08
N PRO A 216 -5.31 -18.60 13.79
CA PRO A 216 -6.07 -19.25 12.73
C PRO A 216 -5.80 -20.75 12.67
N ASP A 217 -6.82 -21.52 12.24
CA ASP A 217 -6.70 -22.95 11.98
C ASP A 217 -6.57 -23.18 10.46
N THR A 218 -5.37 -23.08 9.94
CA THR A 218 -5.07 -23.24 8.51
C THR A 218 -4.43 -24.57 8.15
N GLY A 219 -4.17 -25.42 9.15
CA GLY A 219 -3.43 -26.69 8.96
C GLY A 219 -1.93 -26.48 8.72
N VAL A 220 -1.39 -25.26 8.87
CA VAL A 220 0.02 -24.93 8.62
C VAL A 220 0.74 -24.59 9.92
N GLU A 221 1.88 -25.26 10.14
CA GLU A 221 2.84 -24.90 11.21
C GLU A 221 4.15 -24.42 10.60
N VAL A 222 4.68 -23.32 11.14
CA VAL A 222 6.03 -22.81 10.85
C VAL A 222 6.93 -23.12 12.02
N VAL A 223 7.90 -24.01 11.82
CA VAL A 223 8.88 -24.39 12.84
C VAL A 223 10.05 -23.44 12.82
N VAL A 224 10.42 -22.89 13.96
CA VAL A 224 11.54 -21.94 14.10
C VAL A 224 12.45 -22.31 15.27
N ARG A 225 13.72 -21.98 15.19
CA ARG A 225 14.58 -21.97 16.37
C ARG A 225 14.14 -20.84 17.29
N PRO A 226 14.18 -21.00 18.62
CA PRO A 226 13.73 -19.98 19.58
C PRO A 226 14.74 -18.81 19.69
N THR A 227 14.92 -18.09 18.58
CA THR A 227 15.76 -16.90 18.47
C THR A 227 15.00 -15.77 17.78
N TYR A 228 15.22 -14.53 18.21
CA TYR A 228 14.62 -13.36 17.52
C TYR A 228 14.90 -13.38 16.01
N ALA A 229 16.12 -13.77 15.62
CA ALA A 229 16.52 -13.78 14.23
C ALA A 229 15.62 -14.68 13.36
N ASP A 230 15.34 -15.91 13.78
CA ASP A 230 14.53 -16.84 12.99
C ASP A 230 13.04 -16.49 13.05
N VAL A 231 12.56 -16.03 14.21
CA VAL A 231 11.18 -15.56 14.35
C VAL A 231 10.91 -14.39 13.38
N TYR A 232 11.83 -13.43 13.30
CA TYR A 232 11.67 -12.28 12.39
C TYR A 232 11.71 -12.69 10.92
N ARG A 233 12.66 -13.57 10.52
CA ARG A 233 12.78 -14.05 9.15
C ARG A 233 11.52 -14.72 8.62
N LEU A 234 10.78 -15.39 9.51
CA LEU A 234 9.60 -16.19 9.15
C LEU A 234 8.28 -15.47 9.47
N SER A 235 8.32 -14.28 10.12
CA SER A 235 7.12 -13.60 10.63
C SER A 235 6.10 -13.24 9.55
N THR A 236 6.52 -12.61 8.45
CA THR A 236 5.62 -12.20 7.35
C THR A 236 5.02 -13.40 6.62
N LEU A 237 5.81 -14.45 6.38
CA LEU A 237 5.29 -15.69 5.80
C LEU A 237 4.27 -16.36 6.75
N SER A 238 4.58 -16.47 8.06
CA SER A 238 3.65 -17.01 9.04
C SER A 238 2.34 -16.23 9.10
N TYR A 239 2.40 -14.90 9.09
CA TYR A 239 1.22 -14.04 9.00
C TYR A 239 0.39 -14.37 7.76
N TYR A 240 1.00 -14.35 6.57
CA TYR A 240 0.29 -14.57 5.30
C TYR A 240 -0.38 -15.94 5.22
N LEU A 241 0.25 -16.97 5.80
CA LEU A 241 -0.30 -18.31 5.85
C LEU A 241 -1.30 -18.51 7.01
N GLY A 242 -1.45 -17.56 7.92
CA GLY A 242 -2.17 -17.77 9.18
C GLY A 242 -1.60 -18.95 9.98
N ALA A 243 -0.29 -19.17 9.85
CA ALA A 243 0.36 -20.36 10.40
C ALA A 243 0.58 -20.25 11.90
N ARG A 244 0.47 -21.38 12.58
CA ARG A 244 0.96 -21.53 13.97
C ARG A 244 2.49 -21.60 13.95
N MET A 245 3.16 -20.66 14.59
CA MET A 245 4.61 -20.73 14.77
C MET A 245 4.96 -21.56 16.00
N VAL A 246 5.82 -22.56 15.82
CA VAL A 246 6.23 -23.47 16.89
C VAL A 246 7.75 -23.57 16.97
N THR A 247 8.27 -23.81 18.16
CA THR A 247 9.72 -23.95 18.36
C THR A 247 10.22 -25.34 17.97
N GLY A 248 11.42 -25.40 17.35
CA GLY A 248 12.08 -26.63 16.98
C GLY A 248 13.58 -26.45 16.76
N ASP A 249 14.28 -27.54 16.40
CA ASP A 249 15.74 -27.53 16.22
C ASP A 249 16.19 -26.94 14.87
N ALA A 250 15.32 -27.01 13.86
CA ALA A 250 15.60 -26.51 12.51
C ALA A 250 14.33 -25.90 11.87
N PRO A 251 14.47 -24.83 11.07
CA PRO A 251 13.35 -24.21 10.38
C PRO A 251 12.67 -25.16 9.39
N ALA A 252 11.34 -25.22 9.39
CA ALA A 252 10.53 -26.00 8.47
C ALA A 252 9.10 -25.42 8.35
N ILE A 253 8.39 -25.83 7.32
CA ILE A 253 6.94 -25.62 7.17
C ILE A 253 6.30 -27.00 7.19
N ARG A 254 5.34 -27.24 8.10
CA ARG A 254 4.60 -28.48 8.21
C ARG A 254 3.16 -28.25 7.82
N LEU A 255 2.63 -29.18 7.04
CA LEU A 255 1.25 -29.19 6.59
C LEU A 255 0.48 -30.32 7.29
N ASP A 256 -0.82 -30.14 7.52
CA ASP A 256 -1.69 -31.13 8.14
C ASP A 256 -1.86 -32.40 7.28
N THR A 257 -1.50 -32.33 5.98
CA THR A 257 -1.34 -33.51 5.08
C THR A 257 -0.20 -34.44 5.51
N GLY A 258 0.66 -34.02 6.45
CA GLY A 258 1.84 -34.73 6.90
C GLY A 258 3.11 -34.41 6.10
N TYR A 259 3.05 -33.51 5.15
CA TYR A 259 4.23 -33.02 4.41
C TYR A 259 5.05 -32.03 5.26
N GLU A 260 6.37 -32.09 5.13
CA GLU A 260 7.30 -31.15 5.76
C GLU A 260 8.28 -30.59 4.72
N GLU A 261 8.21 -29.28 4.45
CA GLU A 261 9.18 -28.55 3.68
C GLU A 261 10.30 -28.08 4.62
N ARG A 262 11.50 -28.61 4.45
CA ARG A 262 12.67 -28.25 5.25
C ARG A 262 13.31 -27.00 4.70
N LEU A 263 13.53 -26.03 5.58
CA LEU A 263 14.16 -24.77 5.22
C LEU A 263 15.65 -24.76 5.57
N PRO A 264 16.48 -23.95 4.89
CA PRO A 264 17.89 -23.77 5.24
C PRO A 264 18.08 -23.33 6.68
N ILE A 265 19.18 -23.76 7.30
CA ILE A 265 19.54 -23.39 8.68
C ILE A 265 20.36 -22.09 8.70
N GLU A 266 21.16 -21.83 7.66
CA GLU A 266 21.96 -20.62 7.54
C GLU A 266 21.09 -19.40 7.25
N GLY A 267 21.33 -18.29 7.97
CA GLY A 267 20.45 -17.13 8.00
C GLY A 267 20.18 -16.53 6.63
N GLU A 268 21.20 -16.33 5.78
CA GLU A 268 21.01 -15.75 4.43
C GLU A 268 20.28 -16.71 3.49
N ALA A 269 20.65 -17.98 3.49
CA ALA A 269 19.95 -18.99 2.69
C ALA A 269 18.50 -19.20 3.15
N LEU A 270 18.22 -19.08 4.46
CA LEU A 270 16.85 -19.08 5.00
C LEU A 270 16.05 -17.88 4.48
N GLU A 271 16.63 -16.67 4.53
CA GLU A 271 16.00 -15.45 4.02
C GLU A 271 15.67 -15.54 2.52
N GLU A 272 16.59 -16.04 1.72
CA GLU A 272 16.40 -16.22 0.28
C GLU A 272 15.25 -17.22 0.01
N ARG A 273 15.28 -18.40 0.66
CA ARG A 273 14.23 -19.43 0.46
C ARG A 273 12.86 -18.96 0.95
N VAL A 274 12.78 -18.33 2.12
CA VAL A 274 11.51 -17.79 2.66
C VAL A 274 10.94 -16.71 1.73
N THR A 275 11.79 -15.81 1.22
CA THR A 275 11.36 -14.76 0.31
C THR A 275 10.87 -15.35 -1.02
N GLU A 276 11.56 -16.34 -1.57
CA GLU A 276 11.17 -17.03 -2.79
C GLU A 276 9.80 -17.71 -2.63
N LEU A 277 9.65 -18.57 -1.61
CA LEU A 277 8.38 -19.25 -1.32
C LEU A 277 7.23 -18.26 -1.13
N PHE A 278 7.47 -17.22 -0.33
CA PHE A 278 6.46 -16.22 -0.02
C PHE A 278 5.97 -15.48 -1.26
N ARG A 279 6.89 -14.97 -2.09
CA ARG A 279 6.55 -14.25 -3.33
C ARG A 279 5.84 -15.15 -4.32
N THR A 280 6.32 -16.36 -4.50
CA THR A 280 5.71 -17.36 -5.40
C THR A 280 4.30 -17.70 -4.94
N TRP A 281 4.10 -18.07 -3.67
CA TRP A 281 2.78 -18.46 -3.15
C TRP A 281 1.77 -17.32 -3.15
N PHE A 282 2.22 -16.11 -2.79
CA PHE A 282 1.40 -14.92 -2.90
C PHE A 282 0.93 -14.68 -4.36
N PHE A 283 1.84 -14.77 -5.31
CA PHE A 283 1.51 -14.58 -6.73
C PHE A 283 0.56 -15.66 -7.23
N LEU A 284 0.80 -16.92 -6.90
CA LEU A 284 -0.09 -18.03 -7.29
C LEU A 284 -1.49 -17.90 -6.68
N ASP A 285 -1.62 -17.42 -5.44
CA ASP A 285 -2.93 -17.06 -4.88
C ASP A 285 -3.63 -15.98 -5.73
N THR A 286 -2.90 -14.99 -6.24
CA THR A 286 -3.51 -13.98 -7.12
C THR A 286 -4.03 -14.58 -8.42
N LEU A 287 -3.38 -15.62 -8.95
CA LEU A 287 -3.86 -16.33 -10.13
C LEU A 287 -5.05 -17.27 -9.81
N ALA A 288 -5.01 -17.95 -8.66
CA ALA A 288 -6.08 -18.85 -8.24
C ALA A 288 -7.42 -18.12 -8.00
N ARG A 289 -7.39 -16.84 -7.57
CA ARG A 289 -8.60 -16.03 -7.36
C ARG A 289 -9.15 -15.37 -8.63
N THR A 290 -8.61 -15.65 -9.83
CA THR A 290 -9.04 -14.97 -11.08
C THR A 290 -10.53 -15.13 -11.36
N GLU A 291 -11.15 -16.25 -10.98
CA GLU A 291 -12.59 -16.53 -11.06
C GLU A 291 -13.30 -16.41 -9.70
N GLY A 292 -12.67 -15.77 -8.70
CA GLY A 292 -13.17 -15.64 -7.34
C GLY A 292 -14.22 -14.54 -7.14
N TYR A 293 -14.22 -13.90 -5.97
CA TYR A 293 -15.22 -12.87 -5.59
C TYR A 293 -15.32 -11.70 -6.57
N VAL A 294 -14.23 -11.34 -7.23
CA VAL A 294 -14.20 -10.32 -8.27
C VAL A 294 -13.53 -10.94 -9.50
N PRO A 295 -14.30 -11.63 -10.36
CA PRO A 295 -13.74 -12.19 -11.59
C PRO A 295 -13.06 -11.13 -12.44
N SER A 296 -11.84 -11.38 -12.87
CA SER A 296 -11.05 -10.43 -13.66
C SER A 296 -10.35 -11.12 -14.81
N ASP A 297 -10.39 -10.46 -15.99
CA ASP A 297 -9.54 -10.81 -17.13
C ASP A 297 -8.15 -10.26 -16.84
N ARG A 298 -7.27 -11.10 -16.29
CA ARG A 298 -5.97 -10.67 -15.73
C ARG A 298 -4.82 -10.98 -16.67
N TYR A 299 -3.98 -9.97 -16.87
CA TYR A 299 -2.79 -10.06 -17.72
C TYR A 299 -1.83 -11.16 -17.24
N GLU A 300 -1.52 -11.21 -15.94
CA GLU A 300 -0.58 -12.18 -15.38
C GLU A 300 -1.10 -13.63 -15.52
N TYR A 301 -2.42 -13.80 -15.45
CA TYR A 301 -3.03 -15.13 -15.66
C TYR A 301 -2.83 -15.63 -17.09
N ASP A 302 -3.03 -14.78 -18.08
CA ASP A 302 -2.80 -15.13 -19.49
C ASP A 302 -1.32 -15.40 -19.77
N ALA A 303 -0.43 -14.65 -19.10
CA ALA A 303 1.01 -14.75 -19.31
C ALA A 303 1.61 -16.02 -18.70
N VAL A 304 1.11 -16.46 -17.55
CA VAL A 304 1.73 -17.56 -16.75
C VAL A 304 0.85 -18.81 -16.68
N GLY A 305 -0.48 -18.63 -16.67
CA GLY A 305 -1.42 -19.76 -16.48
C GLY A 305 -1.20 -20.97 -17.40
N PRO A 306 -0.91 -20.79 -18.71
CA PRO A 306 -0.63 -21.89 -19.62
C PRO A 306 0.62 -22.72 -19.28
N ASP A 307 1.58 -22.17 -18.56
CA ASP A 307 2.85 -22.81 -18.19
C ASP A 307 2.81 -23.47 -16.81
N LEU A 308 1.71 -23.32 -16.06
CA LEU A 308 1.53 -23.94 -14.76
C LEU A 308 1.11 -25.42 -14.87
N PRO A 309 1.54 -26.28 -13.94
CA PRO A 309 1.18 -27.71 -13.95
C PRO A 309 -0.30 -27.97 -13.57
N PHE A 310 -1.05 -26.95 -13.20
CA PHE A 310 -2.45 -27.02 -12.79
C PHE A 310 -3.25 -25.84 -13.37
N TYR A 311 -4.58 -25.95 -13.35
CA TYR A 311 -5.48 -24.83 -13.64
C TYR A 311 -5.73 -24.04 -12.35
N PRO A 312 -5.20 -22.80 -12.21
CA PRO A 312 -5.22 -22.05 -10.95
C PRO A 312 -6.60 -21.93 -10.27
N PRO A 313 -7.71 -21.63 -10.98
CA PRO A 313 -9.03 -21.53 -10.35
C PRO A 313 -9.50 -22.81 -9.65
N ASN A 314 -9.04 -23.99 -10.08
CA ASN A 314 -9.40 -25.25 -9.42
C ASN A 314 -8.84 -25.37 -7.99
N LEU A 315 -7.89 -24.51 -7.63
CA LEU A 315 -7.27 -24.50 -6.30
C LEU A 315 -8.03 -23.61 -5.32
N ALA A 316 -9.01 -22.83 -5.78
CA ALA A 316 -9.71 -21.85 -4.94
C ALA A 316 -10.42 -22.50 -3.75
N ASP A 317 -11.05 -23.65 -3.94
CA ASP A 317 -11.81 -24.39 -2.91
C ASP A 317 -10.96 -25.39 -2.11
N GLN A 318 -9.67 -25.54 -2.44
CA GLN A 318 -8.79 -26.47 -1.71
C GLN A 318 -8.38 -25.89 -0.35
N SER A 319 -8.08 -26.77 0.61
CA SER A 319 -7.46 -26.37 1.87
C SER A 319 -6.11 -25.68 1.63
N MET A 320 -5.65 -24.91 2.61
CA MET A 320 -4.34 -24.26 2.55
C MET A 320 -3.22 -25.27 2.27
N SER A 321 -3.21 -26.38 2.99
CA SER A 321 -2.18 -27.40 2.83
C SER A 321 -2.19 -28.04 1.45
N GLU A 322 -3.37 -28.33 0.88
CA GLU A 322 -3.49 -28.88 -0.48
C GLU A 322 -2.96 -27.90 -1.53
N ARG A 323 -3.34 -26.62 -1.44
CA ARG A 323 -2.82 -25.58 -2.35
C ARG A 323 -1.31 -25.43 -2.27
N LEU A 324 -0.75 -25.39 -1.06
CA LEU A 324 0.68 -25.23 -0.88
C LEU A 324 1.46 -26.44 -1.45
N MET A 325 0.89 -27.64 -1.42
CA MET A 325 1.48 -28.82 -2.09
C MET A 325 1.57 -28.60 -3.60
N GLU A 326 0.50 -28.12 -4.24
CA GLU A 326 0.50 -27.82 -5.67
C GLU A 326 1.47 -26.65 -6.00
N TYR A 327 1.52 -25.64 -5.15
CA TYR A 327 2.42 -24.48 -5.35
C TYR A 327 3.91 -24.85 -5.24
N LEU A 328 4.26 -25.88 -4.47
CA LEU A 328 5.63 -26.38 -4.38
C LEU A 328 6.10 -27.10 -5.65
N GLU A 329 5.18 -27.57 -6.51
CA GLU A 329 5.51 -28.17 -7.81
C GLU A 329 5.84 -27.11 -8.89
N VAL A 330 5.60 -25.82 -8.63
CA VAL A 330 5.89 -24.73 -9.58
C VAL A 330 7.36 -24.35 -9.49
N ASP A 331 8.04 -24.35 -10.64
CA ASP A 331 9.39 -23.80 -10.73
C ASP A 331 9.34 -22.28 -10.54
N PRO A 332 10.03 -21.72 -9.53
CA PRO A 332 10.07 -20.27 -9.31
C PRO A 332 10.47 -19.45 -10.55
N GLU A 333 11.34 -19.99 -11.42
CA GLU A 333 11.76 -19.32 -12.67
C GLU A 333 10.58 -19.05 -13.62
N THR A 334 9.50 -19.84 -13.54
CA THR A 334 8.28 -19.64 -14.35
C THR A 334 7.53 -18.37 -13.94
N VAL A 335 7.48 -18.04 -12.66
CA VAL A 335 6.69 -16.91 -12.14
C VAL A 335 7.54 -15.66 -11.88
N GLU A 336 8.83 -15.80 -11.63
CA GLU A 336 9.75 -14.71 -11.27
C GLU A 336 9.64 -13.49 -12.22
N PRO A 337 9.58 -13.63 -13.57
CA PRO A 337 9.47 -12.51 -14.50
C PRO A 337 8.18 -11.69 -14.36
N HIS A 338 7.16 -12.25 -13.73
CA HIS A 338 5.81 -11.69 -13.63
C HIS A 338 5.44 -11.23 -12.22
N LEU A 339 6.35 -11.41 -11.26
CA LEU A 339 6.14 -10.95 -9.89
C LEU A 339 6.06 -9.42 -9.82
N PRO A 340 5.13 -8.84 -9.05
CA PRO A 340 5.11 -7.40 -8.82
C PRO A 340 6.38 -6.95 -8.09
N ALA A 341 6.82 -5.73 -8.36
CA ALA A 341 7.91 -5.12 -7.62
C ALA A 341 7.45 -4.84 -6.18
N TRP A 342 8.16 -5.38 -5.20
CA TRP A 342 7.77 -5.27 -3.79
C TRP A 342 7.92 -3.83 -3.27
N PRO A 343 6.95 -3.31 -2.47
CA PRO A 343 7.00 -1.92 -1.99
C PRO A 343 8.10 -1.72 -0.96
N THR A 344 8.28 -2.68 -0.05
CA THR A 344 9.18 -2.57 1.09
C THR A 344 9.87 -3.91 1.35
N GLU A 345 11.17 -3.86 1.66
CA GLU A 345 11.97 -4.95 2.21
C GLU A 345 12.69 -4.44 3.46
N ALA A 346 12.58 -5.16 4.58
CA ALA A 346 13.11 -4.72 5.86
C ALA A 346 14.35 -5.52 6.30
N VAL A 347 15.25 -4.84 6.99
CA VAL A 347 16.40 -5.43 7.70
C VAL A 347 16.27 -5.08 9.17
N LEU A 348 16.03 -6.07 10.01
CA LEU A 348 15.85 -5.92 11.46
C LEU A 348 17.09 -6.35 12.24
N ARG A 349 17.29 -5.75 13.40
CA ARG A 349 18.23 -6.26 14.40
C ARG A 349 17.56 -7.41 15.18
N PRO A 350 18.31 -8.45 15.59
CA PRO A 350 17.77 -9.57 16.36
C PRO A 350 17.61 -9.21 17.86
N VAL A 351 16.93 -8.11 18.17
CA VAL A 351 16.66 -7.59 19.51
C VAL A 351 15.16 -7.51 19.75
N SER A 352 14.70 -7.62 20.99
CA SER A 352 13.28 -7.61 21.37
C SER A 352 12.54 -6.35 20.85
N ALA A 353 13.20 -5.20 20.84
CA ALA A 353 12.61 -3.95 20.35
C ALA A 353 12.14 -3.99 18.88
N SER A 354 12.76 -4.84 18.04
CA SER A 354 12.35 -4.99 16.64
C SER A 354 11.00 -5.70 16.48
N ALA A 355 10.50 -6.38 17.54
CA ALA A 355 9.20 -7.06 17.49
C ALA A 355 8.04 -6.09 17.25
N GLU A 356 8.14 -4.85 17.75
CA GLU A 356 7.11 -3.82 17.58
C GLU A 356 6.90 -3.40 16.11
N LEU A 357 7.87 -3.69 15.22
CA LEU A 357 7.76 -3.45 13.78
C LEU A 357 7.01 -4.56 13.03
N LEU A 358 6.90 -5.78 13.57
CA LEU A 358 6.37 -6.93 12.84
C LEU A 358 4.94 -6.74 12.32
N PRO A 359 3.97 -6.16 13.06
CA PRO A 359 2.63 -5.92 12.55
C PRO A 359 2.62 -5.03 11.31
N HIS A 360 3.42 -3.97 11.33
CA HIS A 360 3.51 -3.00 10.24
C HIS A 360 4.14 -3.61 8.99
N LEU A 361 5.21 -4.38 9.16
CA LEU A 361 5.89 -5.10 8.08
C LEU A 361 5.01 -6.22 7.50
N ALA A 362 4.27 -6.93 8.34
CA ALA A 362 3.33 -7.97 7.92
C ALA A 362 2.17 -7.36 7.11
N HIS A 363 1.63 -6.20 7.51
CA HIS A 363 0.57 -5.51 6.77
C HIS A 363 0.94 -5.21 5.32
N VAL A 364 2.14 -4.70 5.07
CA VAL A 364 2.65 -4.41 3.72
C VAL A 364 3.33 -5.62 3.06
N LEU A 365 3.24 -6.79 3.69
CA LEU A 365 3.85 -8.05 3.24
C LEU A 365 5.37 -7.93 2.99
N ALA A 366 6.10 -7.15 3.80
CA ALA A 366 7.52 -6.95 3.63
C ALA A 366 8.33 -8.22 3.94
N PRO A 367 9.20 -8.70 3.04
CA PRO A 367 10.22 -9.68 3.38
C PRO A 367 11.16 -9.11 4.46
N VAL A 368 11.50 -9.95 5.44
CA VAL A 368 12.35 -9.54 6.58
C VAL A 368 13.69 -10.25 6.52
N ARG A 369 14.77 -9.47 6.53
CA ARG A 369 16.15 -9.93 6.72
C ARG A 369 16.61 -9.56 8.13
N VAL A 370 17.59 -10.25 8.66
CA VAL A 370 18.12 -9.99 10.00
C VAL A 370 19.64 -9.81 9.95
N ARG A 371 20.12 -8.68 10.48
CA ARG A 371 21.55 -8.35 10.55
C ARG A 371 21.91 -7.77 11.92
N GLY A 372 23.21 -7.92 12.27
CA GLY A 372 23.78 -7.42 13.53
C GLY A 372 23.73 -8.44 14.66
N ASP A 373 24.23 -8.03 15.80
CA ASP A 373 24.32 -8.85 16.99
C ASP A 373 23.09 -8.62 17.90
N ALA A 374 22.77 -9.64 18.71
CA ALA A 374 21.70 -9.59 19.71
C ALA A 374 22.08 -8.78 20.97
N ASP A 375 23.13 -7.96 20.94
CA ASP A 375 23.57 -7.17 22.08
C ASP A 375 22.62 -5.96 22.30
N PRO A 376 21.83 -5.96 23.37
CA PRO A 376 20.93 -4.86 23.70
C PRO A 376 21.67 -3.57 24.15
N SER A 377 22.98 -3.64 24.43
CA SER A 377 23.77 -2.47 24.89
C SER A 377 24.10 -1.46 23.75
N ALA A 378 23.88 -1.82 22.49
CA ALA A 378 23.94 -0.89 21.35
C ALA A 378 22.64 -0.07 21.27
N SER A 379 22.34 0.75 22.30
CA SER A 379 21.04 1.42 22.46
C SER A 379 20.71 2.48 21.41
N ASP A 380 21.72 3.01 20.71
CA ASP A 380 21.53 4.18 19.81
C ASP A 380 21.39 3.78 18.33
N ALA A 381 21.47 2.50 17.97
CA ALA A 381 21.27 2.05 16.61
C ALA A 381 19.78 1.81 16.28
N PRO A 382 19.30 2.16 15.09
CA PRO A 382 17.93 1.91 14.71
C PRO A 382 17.59 0.43 14.80
N VAL A 383 16.37 0.11 15.24
CA VAL A 383 15.91 -1.29 15.37
C VAL A 383 15.67 -1.93 14.01
N GLY A 384 15.46 -1.12 12.97
CA GLY A 384 15.26 -1.59 11.61
C GLY A 384 15.56 -0.54 10.55
N ILE A 385 15.85 -1.04 9.36
CA ILE A 385 16.04 -0.27 8.13
C ILE A 385 15.18 -0.91 7.06
N ALA A 386 14.57 -0.08 6.19
CA ALA A 386 13.83 -0.54 5.03
C ALA A 386 14.44 0.00 3.73
N THR A 387 14.18 -0.69 2.64
CA THR A 387 14.37 -0.20 1.28
C THR A 387 13.08 -0.41 0.48
N SER A 388 12.92 0.36 -0.59
CA SER A 388 11.83 0.16 -1.54
C SER A 388 12.39 -0.47 -2.82
N PRO A 389 12.24 -1.78 -3.04
CA PRO A 389 12.68 -2.45 -4.26
C PRO A 389 12.08 -1.82 -5.52
N GLN A 390 10.81 -1.42 -5.49
CA GLN A 390 10.16 -0.76 -6.61
C GLN A 390 10.79 0.60 -6.98
N ALA A 391 11.30 1.35 -5.99
CA ALA A 391 12.00 2.61 -6.24
C ALA A 391 13.44 2.40 -6.70
N ALA A 392 14.10 1.31 -6.27
CA ALA A 392 15.47 0.97 -6.64
C ALA A 392 15.59 0.26 -8.00
N ALA A 393 14.49 -0.26 -8.56
CA ALA A 393 14.46 -0.89 -9.87
C ALA A 393 14.76 0.12 -10.98
N ASP A 394 15.30 -0.34 -12.10
CA ASP A 394 15.41 0.48 -13.30
C ASP A 394 14.00 0.84 -13.78
N LEU A 395 13.61 2.09 -13.53
CA LEU A 395 12.26 2.57 -13.78
C LEU A 395 12.01 2.82 -15.28
N SER A 396 13.05 2.84 -16.10
CA SER A 396 12.98 3.04 -17.56
C SER A 396 12.94 1.74 -18.36
N ALA A 397 13.19 0.57 -17.73
CA ALA A 397 13.25 -0.71 -18.42
C ALA A 397 11.86 -1.31 -18.65
N PHE A 398 11.55 -1.65 -19.89
CA PHE A 398 10.39 -2.45 -20.29
C PHE A 398 10.79 -3.89 -20.56
N GLY A 399 9.94 -4.75 -20.18
CA GLY A 399 10.05 -6.17 -20.36
C GLY A 399 9.70 -6.88 -19.07
N PRO A 400 9.48 -8.22 -19.09
CA PRO A 400 9.47 -9.00 -17.88
C PRO A 400 10.68 -8.51 -17.10
N SER A 401 10.46 -8.03 -15.89
CA SER A 401 11.43 -7.26 -15.11
C SER A 401 12.80 -7.91 -15.29
N ASN A 402 13.63 -7.34 -16.18
CA ASN A 402 15.01 -7.72 -16.31
C ASN A 402 15.72 -7.25 -15.04
N THR A 403 15.25 -7.73 -13.91
CA THR A 403 16.06 -7.94 -12.73
C THR A 403 17.01 -9.09 -13.07
N SER A 404 17.93 -8.85 -14.00
CA SER A 404 19.17 -9.63 -14.16
C SER A 404 20.10 -9.45 -12.93
N SER A 405 19.64 -8.79 -11.90
CA SER A 405 19.95 -9.02 -10.51
C SER A 405 18.86 -9.94 -10.00
N GLY A 406 19.13 -11.23 -9.90
CA GLY A 406 18.31 -12.18 -9.12
C GLY A 406 17.92 -11.57 -7.78
N PRO A 407 16.93 -12.11 -7.03
CA PRO A 407 16.14 -11.48 -6.00
C PRO A 407 16.95 -10.45 -5.21
N GLY A 408 16.68 -9.18 -5.48
CA GLY A 408 17.52 -8.01 -5.32
C GLY A 408 18.62 -8.10 -4.28
N LYS A 409 19.83 -8.27 -4.71
CA LYS A 409 20.99 -7.92 -3.88
C LYS A 409 21.05 -6.41 -3.76
N THR A 410 20.09 -5.82 -3.05
CA THR A 410 20.14 -4.43 -2.64
C THR A 410 21.44 -4.15 -1.88
N ALA A 411 21.90 -2.92 -1.84
CA ALA A 411 23.10 -2.55 -1.08
C ALA A 411 23.03 -3.04 0.39
N LEU A 412 21.82 -3.18 0.94
CA LEU A 412 21.57 -3.71 2.29
C LEU A 412 21.76 -5.23 2.39
N SER A 413 21.48 -6.01 1.35
CA SER A 413 21.71 -7.47 1.39
C SER A 413 23.20 -7.82 1.50
N ARG A 414 24.09 -6.89 1.14
CA ARG A 414 25.56 -7.04 1.25
C ARG A 414 26.13 -6.47 2.56
N SER A 415 25.35 -5.75 3.35
CA SER A 415 25.80 -5.20 4.63
C SER A 415 25.69 -6.26 5.72
N SER A 416 26.80 -6.59 6.37
CA SER A 416 26.82 -7.52 7.52
C SER A 416 26.34 -6.89 8.83
N ARG A 417 26.02 -5.58 8.85
CA ARG A 417 25.58 -4.84 10.04
C ARG A 417 24.50 -3.82 9.67
N VAL A 418 23.56 -3.61 10.59
CA VAL A 418 22.72 -2.40 10.57
C VAL A 418 23.64 -1.22 10.92
N PRO A 419 23.76 -0.18 10.09
CA PRO A 419 24.61 0.97 10.41
C PRO A 419 24.17 1.61 11.73
N SER A 420 25.13 2.06 12.53
CA SER A 420 24.85 2.94 13.68
C SER A 420 24.66 4.38 13.16
N PRO A 421 23.65 5.14 13.62
CA PRO A 421 23.45 6.54 13.23
C PRO A 421 24.68 7.41 13.46
N ASP A 422 25.47 7.10 14.48
CA ASP A 422 26.64 7.91 14.92
C ASP A 422 27.93 7.58 14.16
N ALA A 423 28.03 6.41 13.53
CA ALA A 423 29.29 5.96 12.94
C ALA A 423 29.34 6.07 11.41
N ASP A 424 28.25 5.70 10.73
CA ASP A 424 28.11 5.77 9.27
C ASP A 424 26.66 6.06 8.91
N PRO A 425 26.36 7.00 8.01
CA PRO A 425 25.00 7.24 7.56
C PRO A 425 24.47 5.97 6.87
N ILE A 426 23.16 5.69 7.04
CA ILE A 426 22.51 4.59 6.32
C ILE A 426 22.75 4.73 4.81
N PRO A 427 22.73 3.64 4.02
CA PRO A 427 22.91 3.70 2.57
C PRO A 427 21.93 4.67 1.90
N ALA A 428 22.35 5.24 0.78
CA ALA A 428 21.42 6.01 -0.07
C ALA A 428 20.26 5.12 -0.52
N GLY A 429 19.05 5.67 -0.53
CA GLY A 429 17.83 4.95 -0.84
C GLY A 429 17.26 4.11 0.32
N ALA A 430 17.97 4.02 1.45
CA ALA A 430 17.47 3.33 2.64
C ALA A 430 16.70 4.27 3.57
N SER A 431 15.84 3.67 4.39
CA SER A 431 15.02 4.34 5.41
C SER A 431 15.30 3.77 6.79
N VAL A 432 15.38 4.62 7.81
CA VAL A 432 15.24 4.23 9.21
C VAL A 432 13.76 4.01 9.48
N ILE A 433 13.38 2.82 9.97
CA ILE A 433 12.00 2.51 10.34
C ILE A 433 11.87 2.43 11.86
N SER A 434 10.76 2.98 12.37
CA SER A 434 10.39 2.90 13.79
C SER A 434 8.88 2.68 13.91
N PRO A 435 8.42 2.07 15.01
CA PRO A 435 6.98 1.94 15.28
C PRO A 435 6.25 3.29 15.25
N ASP A 436 6.87 4.35 15.78
CA ASP A 436 6.28 5.69 15.83
C ASP A 436 5.92 6.23 14.44
N ALA A 437 6.76 6.02 13.42
CA ALA A 437 6.49 6.46 12.06
C ALA A 437 5.20 5.83 11.49
N TYR A 438 5.03 4.51 11.69
CA TYR A 438 3.82 3.80 11.27
C TYR A 438 2.59 4.23 12.05
N GLU A 439 2.70 4.36 13.37
CA GLU A 439 1.60 4.79 14.25
C GLU A 439 1.18 6.23 13.96
N ASN A 440 2.13 7.14 13.70
CA ASN A 440 1.82 8.52 13.34
C ASN A 440 1.09 8.58 12.00
N ARG A 441 1.48 7.76 11.02
CA ARG A 441 0.77 7.64 9.74
C ARG A 441 -0.67 7.18 9.97
N LEU A 442 -0.89 6.15 10.77
CA LEU A 442 -2.23 5.61 11.06
C LEU A 442 -3.15 6.59 11.80
N ARG A 443 -2.59 7.51 12.59
CA ARG A 443 -3.37 8.54 13.32
C ARG A 443 -3.79 9.72 12.45
N ARG A 444 -3.15 9.92 11.30
CA ARG A 444 -3.40 11.08 10.43
C ARG A 444 -4.23 10.68 9.23
N GLN A 445 -5.21 11.51 8.90
CA GLN A 445 -5.91 11.38 7.64
C GLN A 445 -4.96 11.72 6.48
N ILE A 446 -5.07 10.96 5.40
CA ILE A 446 -4.35 11.26 4.16
C ILE A 446 -5.25 12.19 3.36
N PRO A 447 -4.79 13.42 3.02
CA PRO A 447 -5.58 14.37 2.27
C PRO A 447 -5.79 13.90 0.83
N GLU A 448 -6.94 14.30 0.28
CA GLU A 448 -7.16 14.16 -1.16
C GLU A 448 -6.25 15.12 -1.93
N ARG A 449 -5.92 14.75 -3.14
CA ARG A 449 -5.25 15.63 -4.09
C ARG A 449 -6.01 16.96 -4.23
N GLY A 450 -5.29 18.07 -4.25
CA GLY A 450 -5.85 19.42 -4.29
C GLY A 450 -6.10 20.07 -2.93
N THR A 451 -5.86 19.35 -1.82
CA THR A 451 -6.07 19.88 -0.47
C THR A 451 -4.80 20.01 0.36
N LEU A 452 -3.65 19.57 -0.15
CA LEU A 452 -2.39 19.55 0.62
C LEU A 452 -1.88 20.95 0.96
N SER A 453 -1.37 21.09 2.18
CA SER A 453 -0.65 22.27 2.66
C SER A 453 0.86 22.03 2.62
N VAL A 454 1.58 22.90 1.88
CA VAL A 454 3.02 22.76 1.63
C VAL A 454 3.75 24.04 1.99
N ALA A 455 4.83 23.93 2.76
CA ALA A 455 5.69 25.06 3.11
C ALA A 455 7.15 24.83 2.69
N PHE A 456 7.80 25.86 2.15
CA PHE A 456 9.23 25.89 1.82
C PHE A 456 9.94 26.96 2.61
N LEU A 457 11.06 26.61 3.22
CA LEU A 457 11.92 27.48 4.01
C LEU A 457 13.31 27.57 3.37
N PHE A 458 13.65 28.75 2.80
CA PHE A 458 14.96 29.01 2.21
C PHE A 458 15.63 30.21 2.87
N GLU A 459 16.92 30.14 3.18
CA GLU A 459 17.68 31.28 3.70
C GLU A 459 17.83 32.39 2.65
N ASP A 460 17.90 32.06 1.36
CA ASP A 460 18.06 32.99 0.25
C ASP A 460 16.72 33.31 -0.43
N GLU A 461 16.33 34.60 -0.39
CA GLU A 461 15.14 35.12 -1.04
C GLU A 461 15.16 34.95 -2.57
N LYS A 462 16.34 34.86 -3.20
CA LYS A 462 16.47 34.61 -4.63
C LYS A 462 16.03 33.21 -4.95
N ARG A 463 16.47 32.21 -4.15
CA ARG A 463 16.06 30.81 -4.30
C ARG A 463 14.56 30.64 -4.03
N ALA A 464 14.03 31.27 -2.98
CA ALA A 464 12.61 31.27 -2.67
C ALA A 464 11.77 31.77 -3.85
N ARG A 465 12.19 32.89 -4.49
CA ARG A 465 11.52 33.40 -5.69
C ARG A 465 11.62 32.45 -6.91
N SER A 466 12.78 31.84 -7.10
CA SER A 466 12.97 30.86 -8.19
C SER A 466 12.06 29.64 -8.03
N VAL A 467 11.99 29.09 -6.81
CA VAL A 467 11.10 27.94 -6.49
C VAL A 467 9.64 28.36 -6.60
N ARG A 468 9.26 29.54 -6.07
CA ARG A 468 7.90 30.06 -6.22
C ARG A 468 7.53 30.20 -7.71
N GLY A 469 8.41 30.76 -8.55
CA GLY A 469 8.20 30.87 -9.99
C GLY A 469 8.01 29.54 -10.68
N SER A 470 8.81 28.52 -10.34
CA SER A 470 8.68 27.17 -10.92
C SER A 470 7.41 26.43 -10.47
N MET A 471 6.80 26.84 -9.35
CA MET A 471 5.59 26.19 -8.79
C MET A 471 4.29 26.93 -9.13
N VAL A 472 4.34 28.23 -9.43
CA VAL A 472 3.15 29.08 -9.63
C VAL A 472 2.89 29.39 -11.12
N GLU A 473 3.86 29.20 -11.99
CA GLU A 473 3.70 29.38 -13.44
C GLU A 473 3.97 28.06 -14.20
N PRO A 474 3.13 27.25 -14.39
CA PRO A 474 1.85 27.18 -15.06
C PRO A 474 0.73 27.01 -14.02
N ALA A 475 -0.40 27.64 -14.29
CA ALA A 475 -1.57 27.55 -13.46
C ALA A 475 -1.74 26.13 -12.96
N GLU A 476 -1.52 25.93 -11.61
CA GLU A 476 -1.94 24.71 -10.95
C GLU A 476 -0.91 23.56 -10.99
N LEU A 477 -0.04 23.53 -10.00
CA LEU A 477 0.28 22.21 -9.44
C LEU A 477 -1.06 21.69 -8.86
N ASP A 478 -1.85 21.06 -9.73
CA ASP A 478 -3.08 20.40 -9.37
C ASP A 478 -2.74 19.35 -8.30
N GLY A 479 -3.07 19.62 -7.05
CA GLY A 479 -2.68 18.80 -5.92
C GLY A 479 -2.31 19.57 -4.66
N ILE A 480 -2.11 20.92 -4.75
CA ILE A 480 -1.76 21.76 -3.61
C ILE A 480 -2.93 22.69 -3.28
N GLY A 481 -3.45 22.59 -2.05
CA GLY A 481 -4.47 23.48 -1.50
C GLY A 481 -3.89 24.80 -1.02
N SER A 482 -2.72 24.76 -0.37
CA SER A 482 -1.98 25.95 0.07
C SER A 482 -0.47 25.80 -0.11
N LEU A 483 0.19 26.87 -0.53
CA LEU A 483 1.63 26.89 -0.78
C LEU A 483 2.28 28.13 -0.15
N ASP A 484 3.12 27.92 0.84
CA ASP A 484 3.94 28.95 1.44
C ASP A 484 5.43 28.79 1.06
N VAL A 485 6.02 29.82 0.45
CA VAL A 485 7.45 29.84 0.14
C VAL A 485 8.09 31.00 0.83
N ILE A 486 8.87 30.75 1.89
CA ILE A 486 9.45 31.75 2.78
C ILE A 486 10.95 31.89 2.51
N GLY A 487 11.38 33.06 2.07
CA GLY A 487 12.77 33.40 1.93
C GLY A 487 13.25 34.14 3.18
N SER A 488 14.47 33.84 3.63
CA SER A 488 15.10 34.47 4.80
C SER A 488 14.23 34.46 6.08
N PRO A 489 13.68 33.27 6.47
CA PRO A 489 12.83 33.18 7.65
C PRO A 489 13.61 33.51 8.92
N SER A 490 12.93 34.12 9.90
CA SER A 490 13.47 34.20 11.25
C SER A 490 13.53 32.81 11.90
N ARG A 491 14.37 32.65 12.92
CA ARG A 491 14.43 31.38 13.65
C ARG A 491 13.07 31.00 14.24
N ASP A 492 12.33 31.95 14.76
CA ASP A 492 11.01 31.72 15.34
C ASP A 492 10.02 31.21 14.27
N ALA A 493 10.05 31.83 13.08
CA ALA A 493 9.23 31.38 11.95
C ALA A 493 9.58 29.93 11.50
N VAL A 494 10.89 29.60 11.48
CA VAL A 494 11.32 28.22 11.17
C VAL A 494 10.79 27.20 12.20
N VAL A 495 10.94 27.54 13.51
CA VAL A 495 10.44 26.71 14.60
C VAL A 495 8.93 26.58 14.56
N GLU A 496 8.21 27.67 14.28
CA GLU A 496 6.74 27.65 14.13
C GLU A 496 6.29 26.73 13.00
N THR A 497 6.87 26.88 11.80
CA THR A 497 6.55 26.05 10.63
C THR A 497 6.87 24.57 10.86
N LEU A 498 8.01 24.22 11.47
CA LEU A 498 8.40 22.86 11.79
C LEU A 498 7.66 22.24 12.98
N SER A 499 6.80 23.01 13.63
CA SER A 499 5.96 22.56 14.74
C SER A 499 4.46 22.68 14.41
N ASP A 500 4.13 22.86 13.14
CA ASP A 500 2.75 22.96 12.68
C ASP A 500 2.23 21.59 12.19
N PRO A 501 1.37 20.90 12.95
CA PRO A 501 0.85 19.60 12.59
C PRO A 501 -0.16 19.62 11.43
N ASP A 502 -0.68 20.82 11.09
CA ASP A 502 -1.63 21.01 10.00
C ASP A 502 -0.94 21.09 8.63
N LEU A 503 0.38 21.22 8.60
CA LEU A 503 1.16 21.14 7.38
C LEU A 503 1.39 19.68 6.95
N ASP A 504 1.09 19.40 5.67
CA ASP A 504 1.34 18.08 5.09
C ASP A 504 2.80 17.89 4.72
N ILE A 505 3.43 18.89 4.11
CA ILE A 505 4.84 18.83 3.68
C ILE A 505 5.57 20.10 4.07
N VAL A 506 6.71 19.96 4.76
CA VAL A 506 7.65 21.06 4.99
C VAL A 506 9.00 20.74 4.38
N PHE A 507 9.52 21.68 3.61
CA PHE A 507 10.82 21.59 2.97
C PHE A 507 11.79 22.62 3.55
N CYS A 508 12.93 22.15 4.09
CA CYS A 508 14.00 22.97 4.63
C CYS A 508 15.22 22.97 3.71
N GLY A 509 15.56 24.12 3.12
CA GLY A 509 16.78 24.29 2.35
C GLY A 509 18.05 24.06 3.18
N ALA A 510 19.17 23.75 2.53
CA ALA A 510 20.41 23.30 3.18
C ALA A 510 20.90 24.23 4.31
N SER A 511 20.89 25.55 4.10
CA SER A 511 21.32 26.53 5.13
C SER A 511 20.33 26.64 6.30
N VAL A 512 19.02 26.47 6.03
CA VAL A 512 18.00 26.43 7.09
C VAL A 512 18.20 25.17 7.92
N THR A 513 18.35 24.02 7.28
CA THR A 513 18.65 22.73 7.93
C THR A 513 19.88 22.86 8.85
N ALA A 514 20.98 23.39 8.34
CA ALA A 514 22.21 23.59 9.12
C ALA A 514 22.03 24.59 10.31
N GLY A 515 21.11 25.53 10.19
CA GLY A 515 20.82 26.51 11.23
C GLY A 515 19.97 25.99 12.40
N ILE A 516 19.23 24.89 12.17
CA ILE A 516 18.31 24.31 13.14
C ILE A 516 18.76 22.94 13.70
N THR A 517 19.86 22.36 13.19
CA THR A 517 20.40 21.09 13.70
C THR A 517 21.54 21.30 14.70
N GLU A 518 21.68 20.36 15.65
CA GLU A 518 22.83 20.22 16.56
C GLU A 518 24.01 19.55 15.84
N ALA A 519 25.12 19.38 16.55
CA ALA A 519 26.29 18.71 16.01
C ALA A 519 26.07 17.21 15.69
N ASP A 520 25.17 16.57 16.38
CA ASP A 520 24.71 15.19 16.16
C ASP A 520 23.66 15.06 15.06
N GLY A 521 23.14 16.19 14.56
CA GLY A 521 22.12 16.28 13.52
C GLY A 521 20.68 16.33 14.03
N SER A 522 20.45 16.26 15.35
CA SER A 522 19.12 16.42 15.96
C SER A 522 18.59 17.86 15.83
N LEU A 523 17.26 18.05 15.96
CA LEU A 523 16.63 19.36 15.78
C LEU A 523 16.65 20.21 17.06
N ARG A 524 16.91 21.51 16.91
CA ARG A 524 16.86 22.53 17.98
C ARG A 524 15.48 23.19 18.09
N LEU A 525 14.45 22.46 18.49
CA LEU A 525 13.08 22.99 18.50
C LEU A 525 12.49 23.29 19.90
N ASN A 526 13.31 23.27 20.97
CA ASN A 526 12.98 23.77 22.32
C ASN A 526 11.60 23.33 22.84
N GLY A 527 11.34 22.00 22.94
CA GLY A 527 10.17 21.44 23.63
C GLY A 527 8.85 21.64 22.89
N ARG A 528 8.85 21.72 21.58
CA ARG A 528 7.67 21.57 20.72
C ARG A 528 7.43 20.09 20.44
N ASP A 529 6.23 19.61 20.72
CA ASP A 529 5.89 18.18 20.70
C ASP A 529 5.14 17.78 19.42
N GLU A 530 5.04 18.65 18.41
CA GLU A 530 4.30 18.44 17.17
C GLU A 530 5.20 18.65 15.95
N ALA A 531 4.91 18.00 14.83
CA ALA A 531 5.64 18.13 13.58
C ALA A 531 4.70 17.99 12.37
N PRO A 532 5.07 18.58 11.20
CA PRO A 532 4.42 18.31 9.92
C PRO A 532 4.42 16.83 9.55
N LYS A 533 3.48 16.42 8.69
CA LYS A 533 3.33 15.03 8.28
C LYS A 533 4.60 14.49 7.60
N LEU A 534 5.13 15.19 6.61
CA LEU A 534 6.38 14.88 5.92
C LEU A 534 7.36 16.05 6.01
N ASN A 535 8.58 15.78 6.47
CA ASN A 535 9.64 16.74 6.59
C ASN A 535 10.77 16.45 5.59
N VAL A 536 11.19 17.45 4.81
CA VAL A 536 12.28 17.31 3.83
C VAL A 536 13.45 18.22 4.23
N PHE A 537 14.63 17.64 4.43
CA PHE A 537 15.84 18.33 4.85
C PHE A 537 16.92 18.24 3.77
N GLU A 538 17.35 19.36 3.20
CA GLU A 538 18.47 19.43 2.28
C GLU A 538 19.83 19.57 2.98
N GLY A 539 20.89 19.18 2.27
CA GLY A 539 22.27 19.38 2.68
C GLY A 539 22.73 18.47 3.82
N THR A 540 22.01 17.40 4.08
CA THR A 540 22.34 16.43 5.14
C THR A 540 22.23 14.99 4.70
N ARG A 541 23.12 14.16 5.23
CA ARG A 541 23.09 12.69 5.09
C ARG A 541 22.73 12.02 6.41
N ASN A 542 22.73 12.79 7.50
CA ASN A 542 22.33 12.32 8.82
C ASN A 542 20.81 12.36 8.92
N THR A 543 20.20 11.30 9.44
CA THR A 543 18.75 11.14 9.57
C THR A 543 18.19 11.54 10.93
N ALA A 544 19.02 12.03 11.86
CA ALA A 544 18.58 12.39 13.22
C ALA A 544 17.46 13.44 13.24
N ALA A 545 17.54 14.47 12.39
CA ALA A 545 16.47 15.48 12.28
C ALA A 545 15.11 14.87 11.86
N GLY A 546 15.13 13.85 11.02
CA GLY A 546 13.94 13.11 10.62
C GLY A 546 13.42 12.20 11.73
N VAL A 547 14.32 11.58 12.50
CA VAL A 547 13.93 10.79 13.69
C VAL A 547 13.25 11.69 14.70
N ASP A 548 13.83 12.85 15.03
CA ASP A 548 13.20 13.86 15.92
C ASP A 548 11.83 14.32 15.40
N ALA A 549 11.68 14.52 14.08
CA ALA A 549 10.40 14.90 13.49
C ALA A 549 9.35 13.80 13.67
N VAL A 550 9.75 12.52 13.51
CA VAL A 550 8.86 11.37 13.74
C VAL A 550 8.48 11.22 15.20
N GLU A 551 9.43 11.36 16.13
CA GLU A 551 9.16 11.34 17.59
C GLU A 551 8.16 12.43 18.01
N ARG A 552 8.06 13.52 17.24
CA ARG A 552 7.10 14.63 17.45
C ARG A 552 5.80 14.49 16.63
N GLY A 553 5.52 13.31 16.08
CA GLY A 553 4.27 13.01 15.38
C GLY A 553 4.33 13.13 13.86
N GLY A 554 5.48 13.36 13.24
CA GLY A 554 5.67 13.25 11.79
C GLY A 554 5.51 11.80 11.33
N ALA A 555 4.92 11.58 10.15
CA ALA A 555 4.79 10.24 9.55
C ALA A 555 6.07 9.81 8.81
N GLY A 556 6.95 10.76 8.46
CA GLY A 556 8.22 10.46 7.82
C GLY A 556 9.08 11.67 7.51
N ALA A 557 10.29 11.41 7.04
CA ALA A 557 11.21 12.44 6.57
C ALA A 557 12.05 12.00 5.36
N ILE A 558 12.48 12.97 4.55
CA ILE A 558 13.41 12.81 3.43
C ILE A 558 14.65 13.66 3.73
N HIS A 559 15.82 13.05 3.65
CA HIS A 559 17.12 13.72 3.78
C HIS A 559 17.85 13.71 2.43
N LEU A 560 18.05 14.89 1.87
CA LEU A 560 18.74 15.10 0.60
C LEU A 560 20.19 15.46 0.86
N SER A 561 21.13 14.76 0.22
CA SER A 561 22.57 14.94 0.46
C SER A 561 23.11 16.32 0.05
N ASP A 562 22.40 17.02 -0.82
CA ASP A 562 22.76 18.35 -1.34
C ASP A 562 21.49 19.10 -1.79
N SER A 563 21.66 20.34 -2.22
CA SER A 563 20.58 21.17 -2.74
C SER A 563 20.07 20.68 -4.09
N VAL A 564 18.75 20.76 -4.27
CA VAL A 564 18.02 20.30 -5.47
C VAL A 564 17.59 21.51 -6.30
N SER A 565 17.64 21.40 -7.63
CA SER A 565 17.18 22.48 -8.51
C SER A 565 15.67 22.72 -8.38
N PRO A 566 15.16 23.94 -8.66
CA PRO A 566 13.74 24.24 -8.60
C PRO A 566 12.87 23.32 -9.47
N GLU A 567 13.34 22.91 -10.64
CA GLU A 567 12.65 22.01 -11.55
C GLU A 567 12.49 20.61 -10.94
N ARG A 568 13.56 20.07 -10.37
CA ARG A 568 13.52 18.77 -9.68
C ARG A 568 12.65 18.79 -8.41
N LEU A 569 12.65 19.93 -7.68
CA LEU A 569 11.73 20.14 -6.55
C LEU A 569 10.28 20.15 -7.03
N ARG A 570 9.99 20.85 -8.13
CA ARG A 570 8.65 20.85 -8.74
C ARG A 570 8.20 19.43 -9.07
N THR A 571 9.07 18.66 -9.74
CA THR A 571 8.77 17.26 -10.07
C THR A 571 8.53 16.42 -8.81
N MET A 572 9.39 16.55 -7.78
CA MET A 572 9.24 15.80 -6.52
C MET A 572 7.91 16.12 -5.83
N ILE A 573 7.59 17.40 -5.66
CA ILE A 573 6.35 17.83 -5.03
C ILE A 573 5.14 17.41 -5.87
N GLY A 574 5.18 17.59 -7.19
CA GLY A 574 4.12 17.12 -8.09
C GLY A 574 3.84 15.62 -7.91
N LEU A 575 4.88 14.79 -7.91
CA LEU A 575 4.74 13.35 -7.68
C LEU A 575 4.16 13.03 -6.28
N LEU A 576 4.65 13.68 -5.22
CA LEU A 576 4.15 13.47 -3.85
C LEU A 576 2.67 13.87 -3.73
N THR A 577 2.30 15.03 -4.27
CA THR A 577 0.92 15.52 -4.24
C THR A 577 -0.03 14.72 -5.15
N GLY A 578 0.51 14.04 -6.16
CA GLY A 578 -0.19 13.09 -7.03
C GLY A 578 -0.31 11.67 -6.45
N GLY A 579 0.07 11.44 -5.18
CA GLY A 579 -0.08 10.15 -4.53
C GLY A 579 1.07 9.16 -4.74
N SER A 580 2.18 9.61 -5.34
CA SER A 580 3.37 8.75 -5.46
C SER A 580 3.97 8.42 -4.09
N PRO A 581 4.43 7.17 -3.86
CA PRO A 581 5.19 6.83 -2.67
C PRO A 581 6.44 7.70 -2.54
N ILE A 582 6.81 8.05 -1.30
CA ILE A 582 7.97 8.91 -0.99
C ILE A 582 9.24 8.43 -1.72
N GLY A 583 9.52 7.13 -1.67
CA GLY A 583 10.70 6.54 -2.30
C GLY A 583 10.69 6.69 -3.82
N VAL A 584 9.54 6.45 -4.46
CA VAL A 584 9.37 6.55 -5.92
C VAL A 584 9.44 8.01 -6.38
N ALA A 585 8.69 8.91 -5.72
CA ALA A 585 8.71 10.35 -6.04
C ALA A 585 10.12 10.93 -5.99
N THR A 586 10.86 10.58 -4.93
CA THR A 586 12.24 11.04 -4.75
C THR A 586 13.18 10.44 -5.79
N GLN A 587 13.09 9.13 -6.05
CA GLN A 587 13.96 8.45 -7.03
C GLN A 587 13.76 8.99 -8.44
N LEU A 588 12.50 9.15 -8.87
CA LEU A 588 12.18 9.69 -10.20
C LEU A 588 12.69 11.13 -10.35
N SER A 589 12.48 11.99 -9.35
CA SER A 589 12.88 13.39 -9.43
C SER A 589 14.40 13.60 -9.32
N LEU A 590 15.15 12.70 -8.69
CA LEU A 590 16.60 12.80 -8.49
C LEU A 590 17.43 11.97 -9.46
N ARG A 591 16.79 11.17 -10.33
CA ARG A 591 17.52 10.35 -11.32
C ARG A 591 18.51 11.19 -12.11
N ASP A 592 19.59 10.58 -12.54
CA ASP A 592 20.68 11.20 -13.32
C ASP A 592 21.38 12.40 -12.65
N GLY A 593 21.18 12.57 -11.34
CA GLY A 593 21.79 13.63 -10.54
C GLY A 593 22.72 13.10 -9.45
N PRO A 594 23.59 13.99 -8.93
CA PRO A 594 24.52 13.62 -7.86
C PRO A 594 23.87 13.57 -6.47
N VAL A 595 22.63 14.10 -6.33
CA VAL A 595 21.94 14.17 -5.04
C VAL A 595 21.35 12.82 -4.70
N THR A 596 21.61 12.36 -3.49
CA THR A 596 21.08 11.08 -2.97
C THR A 596 20.09 11.37 -1.82
N ALA A 597 19.10 10.51 -1.68
CA ALA A 597 18.11 10.58 -0.61
C ALA A 597 18.31 9.47 0.43
N ARG A 598 17.89 9.76 1.66
CA ARG A 598 17.69 8.82 2.77
C ARG A 598 16.37 9.15 3.43
N TYR A 599 15.77 8.19 4.10
CA TYR A 599 14.41 8.38 4.63
C TYR A 599 14.34 8.03 6.11
N VAL A 600 13.30 8.53 6.76
CA VAL A 600 12.80 8.03 8.04
C VAL A 600 11.33 7.71 7.85
N GLY A 601 10.87 6.56 8.33
CA GLY A 601 9.53 6.02 8.10
C GLY A 601 9.46 5.05 6.91
N ASP A 602 8.26 4.66 6.51
CA ASP A 602 8.07 3.72 5.40
C ASP A 602 8.26 4.42 4.04
N PRO A 603 9.22 3.99 3.20
CA PRO A 603 9.44 4.62 1.89
C PRO A 603 8.27 4.40 0.91
N SER A 604 7.34 3.47 1.20
CA SER A 604 6.12 3.27 0.42
C SER A 604 4.97 4.20 0.83
N THR A 605 5.18 5.08 1.83
CA THR A 605 4.16 6.03 2.28
C THR A 605 3.74 6.97 1.16
N ALA A 606 2.43 7.06 0.89
CA ALA A 606 1.81 8.12 0.13
C ALA A 606 1.38 9.26 1.07
N VAL A 607 1.61 10.51 0.68
CA VAL A 607 1.20 11.70 1.47
C VAL A 607 -0.11 12.30 1.00
N ALA A 608 -0.60 11.85 -0.15
CA ALA A 608 -1.89 12.19 -0.73
C ALA A 608 -2.51 10.97 -1.40
N VAL A 609 -3.81 11.02 -1.65
CA VAL A 609 -4.52 10.03 -2.47
C VAL A 609 -5.16 10.70 -3.69
N ASP A 610 -5.07 10.05 -4.85
CA ASP A 610 -5.77 10.46 -6.05
C ASP A 610 -6.88 9.43 -6.37
N ARG A 611 -8.05 9.61 -5.75
CA ARG A 611 -9.26 8.79 -5.98
C ARG A 611 -9.02 7.28 -5.91
N GLY A 612 -8.05 6.84 -5.10
CA GLY A 612 -7.71 5.42 -4.94
C GLY A 612 -6.98 4.79 -6.14
N LEU A 613 -6.44 5.62 -7.05
CA LEU A 613 -5.65 5.14 -8.18
C LEU A 613 -4.17 5.07 -7.81
N PRO A 614 -3.44 4.00 -8.22
CA PRO A 614 -2.00 3.93 -8.06
C PRO A 614 -1.31 4.91 -9.02
N THR A 615 -0.17 5.46 -8.61
CA THR A 615 0.69 6.21 -9.53
C THR A 615 1.14 5.32 -10.68
N GLN A 616 1.06 5.85 -11.90
CA GLN A 616 1.43 5.17 -13.13
C GLN A 616 2.51 5.95 -13.87
N LEU A 617 3.54 5.24 -14.30
CA LEU A 617 4.60 5.76 -15.16
C LEU A 617 4.46 5.12 -16.55
N TYR A 618 4.24 5.93 -17.56
CA TYR A 618 4.25 5.52 -18.96
C TYR A 618 5.56 5.94 -19.60
N SER A 619 6.38 4.99 -19.98
CA SER A 619 7.61 5.30 -20.72
C SER A 619 7.38 5.19 -22.20
N CYS A 620 7.67 6.27 -22.93
CA CYS A 620 7.44 6.43 -24.35
C CYS A 620 8.77 6.41 -25.14
N HIS A 621 9.04 5.35 -25.88
CA HIS A 621 10.26 5.17 -26.65
C HIS A 621 9.99 5.32 -28.16
N SER A 622 10.62 6.30 -28.80
CA SER A 622 10.50 6.49 -30.24
C SER A 622 11.11 5.32 -31.02
N GLN A 623 10.31 4.66 -31.86
CA GLN A 623 10.75 3.60 -32.77
C GLN A 623 10.97 4.13 -34.20
N ALA A 624 10.08 4.99 -34.69
CA ALA A 624 10.13 5.60 -36.00
C ALA A 624 9.58 7.03 -35.92
N ASP A 625 9.54 7.74 -37.07
CA ASP A 625 8.89 9.04 -37.08
C ASP A 625 7.40 8.85 -36.71
N ASP A 626 6.98 9.57 -35.67
CA ASP A 626 5.62 9.52 -35.13
C ASP A 626 5.14 8.11 -34.72
N THR A 627 6.06 7.26 -34.23
CA THR A 627 5.73 5.93 -33.72
C THR A 627 6.45 5.70 -32.40
N TYR A 628 5.69 5.48 -31.33
CA TYR A 628 6.17 5.32 -29.97
C TYR A 628 5.81 3.93 -29.43
N ARG A 629 6.79 3.22 -28.91
CA ARG A 629 6.56 2.05 -28.06
C ARG A 629 6.29 2.55 -26.64
N VAL A 630 5.18 2.15 -26.09
CA VAL A 630 4.71 2.57 -24.78
C VAL A 630 4.67 1.39 -23.84
N GLY A 631 5.18 1.58 -22.64
CA GLY A 631 5.00 0.66 -21.53
C GLY A 631 4.42 1.39 -20.33
N CYS A 632 3.78 0.64 -19.44
CA CYS A 632 3.20 1.15 -18.21
C CYS A 632 3.73 0.40 -17.00
N ARG A 633 4.06 1.13 -15.94
CA ARG A 633 4.36 0.60 -14.62
C ARG A 633 3.48 1.29 -13.59
N SER A 634 2.82 0.51 -12.75
CA SER A 634 2.11 1.01 -11.57
C SER A 634 2.96 0.83 -10.31
N PHE A 635 2.79 1.70 -9.32
CA PHE A 635 3.55 1.65 -8.07
C PHE A 635 2.65 1.36 -6.87
N LEU A 636 3.13 0.48 -6.01
CA LEU A 636 2.52 0.16 -4.73
C LEU A 636 2.78 1.28 -3.72
N SER A 637 1.79 1.57 -2.90
CA SER A 637 1.87 2.55 -1.82
C SER A 637 1.17 2.03 -0.57
N THR A 638 1.20 2.82 0.50
CA THR A 638 0.41 2.52 1.71
C THR A 638 -1.10 2.53 1.48
N GLU A 639 -1.56 3.14 0.38
CA GLU A 639 -2.97 3.19 -0.03
C GLU A 639 -3.30 2.20 -1.14
N GLY A 640 -2.34 1.88 -1.98
CA GLY A 640 -2.42 0.86 -3.04
C GLY A 640 -1.56 -0.34 -2.71
N LEU A 641 -2.03 -1.20 -1.80
CA LEU A 641 -1.27 -2.33 -1.26
C LEU A 641 -1.10 -3.47 -2.27
N ILE A 642 -0.05 -4.27 -2.06
CA ILE A 642 0.26 -5.44 -2.87
C ILE A 642 -0.90 -6.45 -2.90
N GLY A 643 -1.23 -6.92 -4.10
CA GLY A 643 -2.39 -7.76 -4.39
C GLY A 643 -3.61 -6.98 -4.86
N GLY A 644 -3.59 -5.65 -4.80
CA GLY A 644 -4.57 -4.81 -5.48
C GLY A 644 -4.44 -4.95 -6.99
N GLU A 645 -5.55 -4.77 -7.69
CA GLU A 645 -5.62 -4.81 -9.15
C GLU A 645 -5.95 -3.44 -9.71
N TYR A 646 -5.38 -3.19 -10.87
CA TYR A 646 -5.65 -2.01 -11.65
C TYR A 646 -6.19 -2.42 -13.02
N ARG A 647 -7.28 -1.81 -13.47
CA ARG A 647 -7.80 -1.99 -14.81
C ARG A 647 -7.34 -0.86 -15.71
N PHE A 648 -6.58 -1.20 -16.72
CA PHE A 648 -6.16 -0.28 -17.73
C PHE A 648 -7.34 0.07 -18.65
N THR A 649 -7.58 1.36 -18.86
CA THR A 649 -8.62 1.89 -19.76
C THR A 649 -8.00 2.69 -20.90
N GLY A 650 -6.88 2.27 -21.43
CA GLY A 650 -6.17 2.96 -22.49
C GLY A 650 -6.29 2.28 -23.87
N VAL A 651 -5.78 2.94 -24.88
CA VAL A 651 -5.87 2.61 -26.29
C VAL A 651 -5.24 1.26 -26.68
N PHE A 652 -4.47 0.62 -25.79
CA PHE A 652 -3.51 -0.42 -26.17
C PHE A 652 -3.73 -1.81 -25.60
N ILE A 653 -4.44 -1.95 -24.51
CA ILE A 653 -4.66 -3.25 -23.88
C ILE A 653 -6.17 -3.49 -23.77
N ASP A 654 -6.66 -4.56 -24.36
CA ASP A 654 -8.06 -4.97 -24.31
C ASP A 654 -8.55 -5.13 -22.86
N ARG A 655 -8.86 -4.03 -22.19
CA ARG A 655 -9.56 -3.94 -20.87
C ARG A 655 -9.12 -4.93 -19.79
N LYS A 656 -7.88 -5.44 -19.84
CA LYS A 656 -7.35 -6.39 -18.85
C LYS A 656 -7.06 -5.70 -17.52
N SER A 657 -7.23 -6.46 -16.45
CA SER A 657 -6.71 -6.10 -15.13
C SER A 657 -5.26 -6.60 -14.99
N PHE A 658 -4.46 -5.92 -14.18
CA PHE A 658 -3.15 -6.39 -13.79
C PHE A 658 -2.84 -5.98 -12.35
N LEU A 659 -1.90 -6.67 -11.73
CA LEU A 659 -1.51 -6.40 -10.34
C LEU A 659 -0.80 -5.04 -10.24
N ILE A 660 -1.14 -4.27 -9.21
CA ILE A 660 -0.36 -3.08 -8.87
C ILE A 660 1.07 -3.50 -8.51
N GLY A 661 2.06 -2.78 -9.05
CA GLY A 661 3.48 -3.10 -8.89
C GLY A 661 4.09 -3.85 -10.08
N THR A 662 3.28 -4.22 -11.09
CA THR A 662 3.80 -4.84 -12.32
C THR A 662 4.15 -3.82 -13.39
N SER A 663 4.92 -4.28 -14.37
CA SER A 663 5.28 -3.53 -15.57
C SER A 663 4.75 -4.29 -16.78
N VAL A 664 4.03 -3.60 -17.64
CA VAL A 664 3.45 -4.18 -18.85
C VAL A 664 3.85 -3.39 -20.08
N GLU A 665 4.10 -4.10 -21.19
CA GLU A 665 4.27 -3.45 -22.49
C GLU A 665 2.88 -3.13 -23.05
N ALA A 666 2.56 -1.84 -23.17
CA ALA A 666 1.25 -1.39 -23.61
C ALA A 666 1.06 -1.46 -25.13
N GLY A 667 2.15 -1.45 -25.91
CA GLY A 667 2.11 -1.53 -27.37
C GLY A 667 2.74 -0.33 -28.06
N THR A 668 2.31 -0.06 -29.29
CA THR A 668 2.82 1.07 -30.10
C THR A 668 1.70 2.03 -30.48
N THR A 669 2.00 3.34 -30.47
CA THR A 669 1.08 4.41 -30.84
C THR A 669 1.78 5.57 -31.54
N ASP A 670 0.99 6.57 -32.01
CA ASP A 670 1.46 7.86 -32.45
C ASP A 670 1.40 8.95 -31.35
N ALA A 671 1.77 10.18 -31.70
CA ALA A 671 1.71 11.30 -30.75
C ALA A 671 0.28 11.58 -30.26
N SER A 672 -0.74 11.31 -31.07
CA SER A 672 -2.13 11.50 -30.66
C SER A 672 -2.54 10.50 -29.56
N GLY A 673 -2.13 9.24 -29.67
CA GLY A 673 -2.37 8.25 -28.63
C GLY A 673 -1.58 8.52 -27.35
N VAL A 674 -0.37 9.10 -27.44
CA VAL A 674 0.37 9.57 -26.25
C VAL A 674 -0.38 10.71 -25.56
N LEU A 675 -0.96 11.65 -26.30
CA LEU A 675 -1.80 12.72 -25.75
C LEU A 675 -3.08 12.17 -25.08
N GLU A 676 -3.69 11.14 -25.66
CA GLU A 676 -4.84 10.48 -25.05
C GLU A 676 -4.48 9.87 -23.68
N ILE A 677 -3.32 9.20 -23.59
CA ILE A 677 -2.80 8.71 -22.30
C ILE A 677 -2.59 9.87 -21.32
N HIS A 678 -1.99 10.98 -21.77
CA HIS A 678 -1.74 12.15 -20.92
C HIS A 678 -3.03 12.81 -20.40
N SER A 679 -4.08 12.79 -21.18
CA SER A 679 -5.40 13.33 -20.79
C SER A 679 -6.16 12.44 -19.82
N GLU A 680 -5.77 11.17 -19.70
CA GLU A 680 -6.34 10.25 -18.71
C GLU A 680 -5.73 10.49 -17.33
N LYS A 681 -6.40 9.99 -16.32
CA LYS A 681 -6.23 10.19 -14.88
C LYS A 681 -4.77 10.25 -14.37
N SER A 682 -4.18 11.44 -14.35
CA SER A 682 -2.93 11.76 -13.64
C SER A 682 -1.71 10.89 -13.95
N PRO A 683 -1.45 10.51 -15.23
CA PRO A 683 -0.28 9.71 -15.56
C PRO A 683 0.99 10.56 -15.46
N VAL A 684 2.10 9.90 -15.19
CA VAL A 684 3.45 10.45 -15.41
C VAL A 684 3.97 9.88 -16.72
N LEU A 685 4.35 10.73 -17.67
CA LEU A 685 4.98 10.30 -18.90
C LEU A 685 6.50 10.44 -18.80
N GLU A 686 7.21 9.47 -19.36
CA GLU A 686 8.66 9.47 -19.47
C GLU A 686 9.08 9.40 -20.93
N PHE A 687 9.80 10.42 -21.36
CA PHE A 687 10.45 10.47 -22.68
C PHE A 687 11.96 10.49 -22.49
N SER A 688 12.62 9.37 -22.70
CA SER A 688 14.09 9.25 -22.48
C SER A 688 14.46 9.57 -21.03
N ASP A 689 14.82 10.82 -20.72
CA ASP A 689 15.22 11.27 -19.39
C ASP A 689 14.33 12.42 -18.87
N GLU A 690 13.32 12.82 -19.64
CA GLU A 690 12.38 13.87 -19.30
C GLU A 690 11.07 13.30 -18.76
N LEU A 691 10.62 13.84 -17.62
CA LEU A 691 9.34 13.51 -17.02
C LEU A 691 8.34 14.62 -17.29
N VAL A 692 7.19 14.24 -17.80
CA VAL A 692 6.03 15.11 -18.01
C VAL A 692 4.96 14.71 -17.00
N LEU A 693 4.57 15.63 -16.16
CA LEU A 693 3.50 15.40 -15.19
C LEU A 693 2.15 15.67 -15.85
N TRP A 694 1.09 15.11 -15.26
CA TRP A 694 -0.30 15.33 -15.70
C TRP A 694 -0.72 16.83 -15.76
N SER A 695 -0.05 17.70 -14.98
CA SER A 695 -0.30 19.16 -14.94
C SER A 695 0.44 19.92 -16.04
N ASP A 696 1.31 19.29 -16.80
CA ASP A 696 2.08 19.95 -17.85
C ASP A 696 1.27 20.02 -19.15
N ASP A 697 1.25 21.18 -19.80
CA ASP A 697 0.70 21.25 -21.13
C ASP A 697 1.57 20.43 -22.08
N LEU A 698 0.93 19.62 -22.94
CA LEU A 698 1.62 18.76 -23.88
C LEU A 698 0.98 18.86 -25.26
N SER A 699 1.80 19.03 -26.28
CA SER A 699 1.38 19.10 -27.68
C SER A 699 2.06 18.00 -28.51
N PRO A 700 1.53 17.61 -29.68
CA PRO A 700 2.15 16.64 -30.59
C PRO A 700 3.56 17.06 -31.04
N ASP A 701 3.79 18.36 -31.19
CA ASP A 701 5.10 18.90 -31.61
C ASP A 701 6.13 18.74 -30.48
N GLU A 702 5.73 18.96 -29.23
CA GLU A 702 6.59 18.76 -28.05
C GLU A 702 6.91 17.28 -27.84
N ILE A 703 5.94 16.38 -27.95
CA ILE A 703 6.17 14.93 -27.91
C ILE A 703 7.22 14.54 -28.97
N THR A 704 7.06 15.03 -30.16
CA THR A 704 7.98 14.75 -31.29
C THR A 704 9.37 15.35 -31.02
N ALA A 705 9.46 16.53 -30.41
CA ALA A 705 10.73 17.16 -30.04
C ALA A 705 11.48 16.39 -28.94
N MET A 706 10.81 16.02 -27.85
CA MET A 706 11.37 15.21 -26.77
C MET A 706 11.87 13.85 -27.26
N ALA A 707 11.12 13.19 -28.12
CA ALA A 707 11.50 11.91 -28.69
C ALA A 707 12.68 11.97 -29.67
N ARG A 708 12.93 13.11 -30.32
CA ARG A 708 14.06 13.32 -31.27
C ARG A 708 15.38 13.68 -30.60
N SER A 709 15.35 14.24 -29.40
CA SER A 709 16.56 14.72 -28.69
C SER A 709 17.62 13.61 -28.55
N ARG A 710 17.24 12.38 -28.32
CA ARG A 710 18.14 11.23 -28.15
C ARG A 710 18.66 10.61 -29.46
N ARG A 711 17.97 10.79 -30.60
CA ARG A 711 18.47 10.27 -31.89
C ARG A 711 19.75 10.98 -32.34
N SER A 712 19.95 12.23 -31.93
CA SER A 712 21.18 12.97 -32.22
C SER A 712 22.36 12.51 -31.37
N ASP A 713 22.13 12.10 -30.12
CA ASP A 713 23.20 11.69 -29.20
C ASP A 713 23.68 10.27 -29.47
N VAL A 714 22.80 9.33 -29.80
CA VAL A 714 23.19 7.95 -30.18
C VAL A 714 23.99 7.95 -31.49
N ARG A 715 23.63 8.76 -32.48
CA ARG A 715 24.40 8.89 -33.72
C ARG A 715 25.75 9.56 -33.51
N SER A 716 25.89 10.48 -32.55
CA SER A 716 27.15 11.10 -32.22
C SER A 716 28.10 10.16 -31.49
N THR A 717 27.59 9.24 -30.65
CA THR A 717 28.37 8.21 -29.97
C THR A 717 28.79 7.05 -30.91
N GLU A 718 27.94 6.61 -31.81
CA GLU A 718 28.30 5.61 -32.83
C GLU A 718 29.33 6.17 -33.84
N SER A 719 29.22 7.43 -34.24
CA SER A 719 30.21 8.08 -35.12
C SER A 719 31.56 8.32 -34.44
N ALA A 720 31.58 8.44 -33.10
CA ALA A 720 32.86 8.58 -32.35
C ALA A 720 33.58 7.24 -32.14
N CYS A 721 32.90 6.12 -32.28
CA CYS A 721 33.49 4.78 -32.12
C CYS A 721 34.07 4.22 -33.43
N GLU A 722 33.66 4.77 -34.60
CA GLU A 722 34.16 4.34 -35.93
C GLU A 722 35.42 5.05 -36.39
N THR A 723 35.98 6.01 -35.66
CA THR A 723 37.20 6.74 -36.02
C THR A 723 38.32 6.47 -35.02
N SER A 724 38.77 5.22 -34.87
CA SER A 724 40.12 4.92 -34.42
C SER A 724 40.92 4.37 -35.61
N PRO A 725 41.90 5.08 -36.16
CA PRO A 725 42.79 4.47 -37.14
C PRO A 725 43.71 3.47 -36.46
N GLU A 726 43.79 2.28 -37.03
CA GLU A 726 44.90 1.38 -36.83
C GLU A 726 46.23 2.12 -37.18
N ASP A 727 47.14 2.19 -36.21
CA ASP A 727 48.58 2.21 -36.43
C ASP A 727 49.28 1.54 -35.24
#